data_4ac2349339baa92d1e1606ae03a760ec
#
_entry.id   4ac2349339baa92d1e1606ae03a760ec
#
_cell.length_a   1.000
_cell.length_b   1.000
_cell.length_c   1.000
_cell.angle_alpha   90.00
_cell.angle_beta   90.00
_cell.angle_gamma   90.00
#
_symmetry.space_group_name_H-M   'P 1'
#
loop_
_entity.id
_entity.type
_entity.pdbx_description
1 polymer ?
#
loop_
_entity_poly.entity_id
_entity_poly.type
_entity_poly.pdbx_seq_one_letter_code
_entity_poly.pdbx_strand_id
1 'polypeptide(L)'
;MILPVLSLAARWFLLYDYNIFYPYFFKEGSIVIQRFSFGHPFPTESVVQTLPLCEGKVPFLQETADGWLFSMSEDAVVYGLGEMPRGLNKRGWHYVANNTDESHHSEDKLSYYGAHNFLLIRDNGLCFGVFIDFPGKVFYDIGYTRHDLLTFRTESPDYDLYLLSGGDENALCREFRTLIGRSYIPPKWAFGLAQSRWGYKTEADIRAVAEQYRENDLPLDMICMDIDYMQGYADFTINRDRFPDLKKLSDDLKKEGIRLIPIIDAGIRIDPDEPTCQEGLSKGYFCKKADGTPFVAAVWPGKAYFSDFLRPEVREWFGGRYQLLTDLGIEGFWNDMNEPALFYSPERLKAFFDSMTELSRQDNIEQEDFFSKITGGVEGLTNSPEDYASFYHELNGQKVRHDKVHNLYGGNMTRAAGEAFARLRPGQRTLLYSRSSFIGSHRYGGIWLGDNNASWGQLLANIQMMPNVQMCGFLYTGADLCGFGGDTTPDLALRWLEFGILTPLMRNHASAGTREQEYYRFERELPAIRKLLRLRYALLPYLYSEFMKAALENSSYFRPLAFDYPDDPDAREVQDQLLLGEGLMAAPIYTQNAHGRMVYLPEPMKLLRLRGVDDYDEEILSAGHHYVRCALDEVLLFLRPGHIVPVAKNPASNTAQLNETDLTLWSYLPDGQAASYRMYTDDGVSLDYDDPAHWRIVK
;
A
#
# COMPACT_ATOMS: atom_id res chain seq x y z
N MET A 1 37.50 -52.52 2.76
CA MET A 1 37.67 -52.28 4.22
C MET A 1 38.42 -50.96 4.39
N ILE A 2 37.86 -50.02 5.16
CA ILE A 2 38.37 -48.68 5.51
C ILE A 2 37.85 -47.56 4.66
N LEU A 3 36.72 -47.04 5.09
CA LEU A 3 36.26 -45.69 5.25
C LEU A 3 35.03 -45.78 6.13
N PRO A 4 34.78 -44.99 7.11
CA PRO A 4 34.67 -43.53 7.12
C PRO A 4 35.07 -42.88 8.46
N VAL A 5 35.77 -41.79 8.45
CA VAL A 5 35.85 -40.85 9.58
C VAL A 5 36.27 -39.47 9.02
N LEU A 6 35.38 -38.72 8.41
CA LEU A 6 35.63 -37.31 8.02
C LEU A 6 34.34 -36.47 7.96
N SER A 7 33.26 -36.83 8.64
CA SER A 7 31.99 -36.06 8.58
C SER A 7 31.59 -35.34 9.86
N LEU A 8 32.30 -35.49 10.98
CA LEU A 8 31.96 -34.84 12.25
C LEU A 8 32.82 -33.62 12.59
N ALA A 9 34.03 -33.52 12.05
CA ALA A 9 34.93 -32.39 12.35
C ALA A 9 34.58 -31.13 11.54
N ALA A 10 33.96 -31.25 10.35
CA ALA A 10 33.60 -30.12 9.54
C ALA A 10 32.30 -29.38 10.02
N ARG A 11 31.44 -30.08 10.78
CA ARG A 11 30.23 -29.45 11.37
C ARG A 11 30.53 -28.68 12.68
N TRP A 12 31.66 -28.95 13.34
CA TRP A 12 32.05 -28.23 14.55
C TRP A 12 32.83 -26.94 14.28
N PHE A 13 33.45 -26.77 13.10
CA PHE A 13 34.21 -25.57 12.77
C PHE A 13 33.34 -24.41 12.29
N LEU A 14 32.12 -24.66 11.78
CA LEU A 14 31.17 -23.60 11.40
C LEU A 14 30.33 -23.06 12.56
N LEU A 15 30.28 -23.78 13.69
CA LEU A 15 29.54 -23.34 14.88
C LEU A 15 30.43 -22.58 15.92
N TYR A 16 31.74 -22.57 15.73
CA TYR A 16 32.67 -21.95 16.72
C TYR A 16 33.05 -20.52 16.43
N ASP A 17 32.84 -20.01 15.21
CA ASP A 17 33.18 -18.61 14.88
C ASP A 17 32.08 -17.58 15.25
N TYR A 18 30.88 -18.02 15.62
CA TYR A 18 29.80 -17.13 16.00
C TYR A 18 29.85 -16.65 17.46
N ASN A 19 30.66 -17.29 18.33
CA ASN A 19 30.67 -17.01 19.76
C ASN A 19 31.86 -16.21 20.30
N ILE A 20 32.80 -15.75 19.47
CA ILE A 20 34.07 -15.16 19.99
C ILE A 20 34.13 -13.63 19.93
N PHE A 21 33.18 -12.90 19.33
CA PHE A 21 33.36 -11.44 19.17
C PHE A 21 32.23 -10.50 19.61
N TYR A 22 31.26 -10.94 20.44
CA TYR A 22 30.25 -10.01 20.96
C TYR A 22 29.98 -10.14 22.48
N PRO A 23 30.92 -9.78 23.39
CA PRO A 23 30.59 -9.57 24.79
C PRO A 23 30.43 -8.09 25.19
N TYR A 24 30.35 -7.15 24.26
CA TYR A 24 30.16 -5.74 24.60
C TYR A 24 28.97 -5.15 23.88
N PHE A 25 28.00 -4.65 24.69
CA PHE A 25 26.86 -3.80 24.34
C PHE A 25 25.51 -4.42 24.02
N PHE A 26 25.03 -5.41 24.72
CA PHE A 26 23.59 -5.54 24.84
C PHE A 26 23.17 -5.50 26.31
N LYS A 27 22.58 -4.38 26.76
CA LYS A 27 21.58 -4.47 27.83
C LYS A 27 20.44 -5.32 27.26
N GLU A 28 20.13 -6.45 27.89
CA GLU A 28 18.95 -7.26 27.53
C GLU A 28 17.76 -6.32 27.31
N GLY A 29 17.17 -6.34 26.09
CA GLY A 29 15.97 -5.61 25.74
C GLY A 29 16.13 -4.25 25.03
N SER A 30 17.36 -3.81 24.64
CA SER A 30 17.51 -2.58 23.84
C SER A 30 17.73 -2.87 22.36
N ILE A 31 16.86 -2.30 21.49
CA ILE A 31 17.05 -2.37 20.03
C ILE A 31 18.22 -1.48 19.64
N VAL A 32 19.03 -1.97 18.71
CA VAL A 32 20.15 -1.24 18.14
C VAL A 32 19.90 -1.06 16.64
N ILE A 33 20.01 0.18 16.17
CA ILE A 33 20.00 0.51 14.74
C ILE A 33 21.42 0.92 14.36
N GLN A 34 22.00 0.21 13.38
CA GLN A 34 23.32 0.47 12.83
C GLN A 34 23.19 0.96 11.40
N ARG A 35 23.85 2.07 11.06
CA ARG A 35 23.92 2.63 9.71
C ARG A 35 25.28 2.34 9.09
N PHE A 36 25.29 1.72 7.93
CA PHE A 36 26.45 1.50 7.05
C PHE A 36 26.24 2.26 5.76
N SER A 37 27.26 2.91 5.25
CA SER A 37 27.19 3.71 4.03
C SER A 37 28.21 3.23 3.02
N PHE A 38 27.79 3.00 1.79
CA PHE A 38 28.60 2.48 0.71
C PHE A 38 28.62 3.50 -0.42
N GLY A 39 29.79 3.73 -1.03
CA GLY A 39 29.97 4.68 -2.11
C GLY A 39 29.53 6.11 -1.76
N HIS A 40 28.67 6.70 -2.58
CA HIS A 40 28.11 8.05 -2.44
C HIS A 40 26.56 8.00 -2.51
N PRO A 41 25.87 7.61 -1.43
CA PRO A 41 24.41 7.45 -1.40
C PRO A 41 23.68 8.72 -1.87
N PHE A 42 22.64 8.51 -2.68
CA PHE A 42 21.74 9.59 -3.04
C PHE A 42 20.84 9.94 -1.85
N PRO A 43 20.62 11.24 -1.55
CA PRO A 43 19.77 11.67 -0.43
C PRO A 43 18.28 11.41 -0.77
N THR A 44 17.74 10.29 -0.34
CA THR A 44 16.35 9.88 -0.55
C THR A 44 15.36 10.58 0.38
N GLU A 45 15.86 11.07 1.52
CA GLU A 45 15.05 11.59 2.63
C GLU A 45 14.07 10.57 3.24
N SER A 46 14.34 9.27 3.08
CA SER A 46 13.54 8.18 3.64
C SER A 46 13.59 8.15 5.16
N VAL A 47 14.74 8.46 5.72
CA VAL A 47 15.04 8.42 7.16
C VAL A 47 14.95 9.82 7.74
N VAL A 48 14.32 9.96 8.92
CA VAL A 48 14.18 11.24 9.63
C VAL A 48 15.14 11.39 10.80
N GLN A 49 15.82 10.31 11.19
CA GLN A 49 16.82 10.33 12.28
C GLN A 49 18.23 10.37 11.70
N THR A 50 19.09 11.20 12.31
CA THR A 50 20.52 11.19 11.99
C THR A 50 21.22 10.15 12.87
N LEU A 51 21.74 9.11 12.26
CA LEU A 51 22.50 8.07 12.92
C LEU A 51 24.00 8.18 12.58
N PRO A 52 24.90 7.90 13.55
CA PRO A 52 26.32 7.80 13.26
C PRO A 52 26.59 6.65 12.28
N LEU A 53 27.63 6.81 11.47
CA LEU A 53 28.12 5.72 10.62
C LEU A 53 28.81 4.66 11.48
N CYS A 54 28.49 3.40 11.20
CA CYS A 54 29.20 2.26 11.73
C CYS A 54 30.32 1.85 10.77
N GLU A 55 31.48 1.51 11.32
CA GLU A 55 32.59 0.97 10.58
C GLU A 55 32.70 -0.55 10.79
N GLY A 56 33.24 -1.26 9.82
CA GLY A 56 33.50 -2.69 9.89
C GLY A 56 32.45 -3.55 9.20
N LYS A 57 32.33 -4.82 9.61
CA LYS A 57 31.43 -5.77 9.00
C LYS A 57 29.98 -5.51 9.40
N VAL A 58 29.06 -5.66 8.42
CA VAL A 58 27.62 -5.66 8.70
C VAL A 58 27.28 -6.97 9.43
N PRO A 59 26.69 -6.91 10.63
CA PRO A 59 26.32 -8.12 11.37
C PRO A 59 25.31 -8.95 10.59
N PHE A 60 25.37 -10.29 10.79
CA PHE A 60 24.50 -11.31 10.19
C PHE A 60 24.61 -11.47 8.67
N LEU A 61 25.13 -10.48 7.96
CA LEU A 61 25.26 -10.48 6.51
C LEU A 61 26.71 -10.75 6.07
N GLN A 62 26.85 -11.56 5.04
CA GLN A 62 28.13 -11.80 4.38
C GLN A 62 28.19 -10.98 3.08
N GLU A 63 29.23 -10.16 2.94
CA GLU A 63 29.50 -9.45 1.70
C GLU A 63 29.93 -10.42 0.60
N THR A 64 29.43 -10.23 -0.61
CA THR A 64 29.79 -10.98 -1.82
C THR A 64 30.27 -10.01 -2.91
N ALA A 65 30.71 -10.54 -4.04
CA ALA A 65 31.14 -9.68 -5.16
C ALA A 65 30.01 -8.77 -5.69
N ASP A 66 28.76 -9.21 -5.57
CA ASP A 66 27.60 -8.55 -6.18
C ASP A 66 26.58 -8.01 -5.17
N GLY A 67 26.86 -8.10 -3.86
CA GLY A 67 25.90 -7.65 -2.82
C GLY A 67 26.06 -8.40 -1.51
N TRP A 68 24.95 -8.83 -0.91
CA TRP A 68 24.90 -9.43 0.42
C TRP A 68 24.22 -10.78 0.42
N LEU A 69 24.61 -11.61 1.37
CA LEU A 69 24.08 -12.95 1.57
C LEU A 69 23.77 -13.19 3.05
N PHE A 70 22.64 -13.86 3.32
CA PHE A 70 22.30 -14.45 4.60
C PHE A 70 21.95 -15.93 4.41
N SER A 71 22.53 -16.82 5.23
CA SER A 71 22.22 -18.26 5.21
C SER A 71 20.99 -18.52 6.08
N MET A 72 19.95 -19.08 5.47
CA MET A 72 18.67 -19.39 6.10
C MET A 72 18.58 -20.84 6.52
N SER A 73 18.05 -21.11 7.72
CA SER A 73 17.63 -22.45 8.10
C SER A 73 16.31 -22.85 7.42
N GLU A 74 15.86 -24.09 7.64
CA GLU A 74 14.56 -24.56 7.12
C GLU A 74 13.38 -23.75 7.71
N ASP A 75 13.49 -23.31 8.97
CA ASP A 75 12.46 -22.59 9.70
C ASP A 75 12.49 -21.06 9.50
N ALA A 76 13.40 -20.55 8.65
CA ALA A 76 13.52 -19.11 8.42
C ALA A 76 12.28 -18.53 7.74
N VAL A 77 11.77 -17.42 8.29
CA VAL A 77 10.70 -16.61 7.69
C VAL A 77 11.21 -15.21 7.39
N VAL A 78 10.76 -14.65 6.28
CA VAL A 78 11.16 -13.32 5.80
C VAL A 78 9.91 -12.52 5.46
N TYR A 79 9.66 -11.44 6.21
CA TYR A 79 8.55 -10.50 5.98
C TYR A 79 9.06 -9.20 5.36
N GLY A 80 8.15 -8.36 4.88
CA GLY A 80 8.48 -7.03 4.38
C GLY A 80 8.34 -6.88 2.88
N LEU A 81 9.19 -6.06 2.27
CA LEU A 81 9.16 -5.61 0.88
C LEU A 81 7.84 -4.89 0.48
N GLY A 82 6.95 -4.64 1.43
CA GLY A 82 5.73 -3.86 1.22
C GLY A 82 4.82 -4.41 0.13
N GLU A 83 4.64 -3.65 -0.94
CA GLU A 83 3.76 -3.95 -2.07
C GLU A 83 4.45 -4.88 -3.08
N MET A 84 4.57 -6.16 -2.70
CA MET A 84 5.18 -7.21 -3.54
C MET A 84 4.25 -8.41 -3.65
N PRO A 85 4.26 -9.13 -4.79
CA PRO A 85 3.45 -10.34 -4.97
C PRO A 85 3.76 -11.41 -3.92
N ARG A 86 2.96 -12.47 -3.94
CA ARG A 86 3.05 -13.64 -3.07
C ARG A 86 2.78 -13.38 -1.59
N GLY A 87 3.00 -14.38 -0.75
CA GLY A 87 2.56 -14.48 0.63
C GLY A 87 3.10 -13.45 1.62
N LEU A 88 2.72 -13.61 2.88
CA LEU A 88 3.28 -12.88 4.01
C LEU A 88 4.78 -13.17 4.13
N ASN A 89 5.16 -14.44 4.16
CA ASN A 89 6.54 -14.89 4.09
C ASN A 89 7.02 -14.79 2.64
N LYS A 90 8.06 -14.02 2.40
CA LYS A 90 8.63 -13.74 1.08
C LYS A 90 9.59 -14.83 0.57
N ARG A 91 9.88 -15.86 1.38
CA ARG A 91 10.74 -16.96 1.00
C ARG A 91 10.18 -17.79 -0.16
N GLY A 92 11.04 -18.27 -1.04
CA GLY A 92 10.69 -19.09 -2.20
C GLY A 92 10.53 -18.33 -3.50
N TRP A 93 10.87 -17.03 -3.52
CA TRP A 93 10.77 -16.22 -4.73
C TRP A 93 11.89 -15.18 -4.85
N HIS A 94 11.96 -14.57 -6.02
CA HIS A 94 12.84 -13.45 -6.29
C HIS A 94 12.01 -12.20 -6.60
N TYR A 95 12.50 -11.02 -6.20
CA TYR A 95 11.77 -9.75 -6.30
C TYR A 95 12.69 -8.67 -6.86
N VAL A 96 12.09 -7.66 -7.48
CA VAL A 96 12.78 -6.42 -7.87
C VAL A 96 12.02 -5.25 -7.27
N ALA A 97 12.64 -4.55 -6.31
CA ALA A 97 12.06 -3.30 -5.82
C ALA A 97 12.26 -2.22 -6.89
N ASN A 98 11.21 -1.96 -7.62
CA ASN A 98 11.12 -0.97 -8.70
C ASN A 98 9.66 -0.60 -8.91
N ASN A 99 9.34 0.69 -8.88
CA ASN A 99 7.98 1.15 -9.12
C ASN A 99 7.60 0.80 -10.57
N THR A 100 6.56 -0.02 -10.71
CA THR A 100 6.18 -0.57 -12.01
C THR A 100 4.67 -0.40 -12.20
N ASP A 101 4.28 0.22 -13.31
CA ASP A 101 2.88 0.25 -13.74
C ASP A 101 2.48 -1.16 -14.24
N GLU A 102 1.97 -1.98 -13.32
CA GLU A 102 1.65 -3.38 -13.56
C GLU A 102 0.15 -3.65 -13.36
N SER A 103 -0.61 -3.56 -14.42
CA SER A 103 -2.07 -3.78 -14.42
C SER A 103 -2.49 -5.26 -14.48
N HIS A 104 -1.54 -6.19 -14.58
CA HIS A 104 -1.82 -7.63 -14.66
C HIS A 104 -1.20 -8.34 -13.45
N HIS A 105 -1.79 -8.10 -12.29
CA HIS A 105 -1.31 -8.72 -11.06
C HIS A 105 -1.36 -10.24 -11.13
N SER A 106 -0.24 -10.89 -10.82
CA SER A 106 -0.12 -12.35 -10.75
C SER A 106 1.07 -12.76 -9.88
N GLU A 107 1.13 -14.03 -9.51
CA GLU A 107 2.18 -14.53 -8.61
C GLU A 107 3.58 -14.57 -9.24
N ASP A 108 3.70 -14.51 -10.56
CA ASP A 108 4.96 -14.53 -11.30
C ASP A 108 5.58 -13.15 -11.50
N LYS A 109 4.90 -12.09 -11.08
CA LYS A 109 5.46 -10.73 -11.15
C LYS A 109 6.60 -10.55 -10.16
N LEU A 110 7.48 -9.60 -10.48
CA LEU A 110 8.67 -9.29 -9.69
C LEU A 110 8.51 -8.02 -8.86
N SER A 111 7.64 -7.11 -9.29
CA SER A 111 7.35 -5.82 -8.66
C SER A 111 5.95 -5.34 -9.00
N TYR A 112 5.44 -4.43 -8.17
CA TYR A 112 4.23 -3.65 -8.39
C TYR A 112 4.54 -2.16 -8.30
N TYR A 113 3.57 -1.35 -7.89
CA TYR A 113 3.64 0.12 -7.96
C TYR A 113 4.54 0.76 -6.90
N GLY A 114 4.90 0.04 -5.84
CA GLY A 114 5.71 0.56 -4.74
C GLY A 114 7.03 -0.17 -4.52
N ALA A 115 8.09 0.59 -4.21
CA ALA A 115 9.41 0.05 -3.85
C ALA A 115 9.70 0.30 -2.36
N HIS A 116 9.62 -0.77 -1.56
CA HIS A 116 9.72 -0.70 -0.11
C HIS A 116 10.81 -1.64 0.41
N ASN A 117 12.06 -1.18 0.44
CA ASN A 117 13.27 -1.97 0.67
C ASN A 117 13.53 -2.36 2.13
N PHE A 118 12.49 -2.76 2.88
CA PHE A 118 12.62 -3.25 4.25
C PHE A 118 12.30 -4.72 4.34
N LEU A 119 13.20 -5.49 4.94
CA LEU A 119 13.05 -6.91 5.27
C LEU A 119 13.11 -7.10 6.78
N LEU A 120 12.28 -8.00 7.29
CA LEU A 120 12.31 -8.49 8.67
C LEU A 120 12.53 -10.00 8.64
N ILE A 121 13.63 -10.47 9.22
CA ILE A 121 14.09 -11.86 9.13
C ILE A 121 14.07 -12.47 10.52
N ARG A 122 13.40 -13.63 10.63
CA ARG A 122 13.45 -14.50 11.81
C ARG A 122 14.05 -15.84 11.44
N ASP A 123 15.09 -16.28 12.14
CA ASP A 123 15.75 -17.57 11.93
C ASP A 123 16.44 -18.06 13.20
N ASN A 124 16.13 -19.29 13.67
CA ASN A 124 16.76 -19.93 14.84
C ASN A 124 16.87 -19.04 16.08
N GLY A 125 15.80 -18.32 16.42
CA GLY A 125 15.77 -17.38 17.55
C GLY A 125 16.43 -16.02 17.29
N LEU A 126 17.10 -15.84 16.16
CA LEU A 126 17.58 -14.55 15.68
C LEU A 126 16.43 -13.79 15.03
N CYS A 127 16.25 -12.51 15.38
CA CYS A 127 15.34 -11.58 14.71
C CYS A 127 16.06 -10.28 14.38
N PHE A 128 16.03 -9.86 13.12
CA PHE A 128 16.66 -8.60 12.69
C PHE A 128 15.96 -8.00 11.47
N GLY A 129 16.04 -6.67 11.34
CA GLY A 129 15.55 -5.92 10.19
C GLY A 129 16.69 -5.41 9.32
N VAL A 130 16.48 -5.38 8.01
CA VAL A 130 17.38 -4.78 7.03
C VAL A 130 16.61 -3.77 6.19
N PHE A 131 17.05 -2.53 6.17
CA PHE A 131 16.53 -1.51 5.27
C PHE A 131 17.65 -1.02 4.33
N ILE A 132 17.38 -1.08 3.03
CA ILE A 132 18.30 -0.65 1.97
C ILE A 132 17.76 0.67 1.44
N ASP A 133 18.38 1.78 1.82
CA ASP A 133 17.99 3.10 1.34
C ASP A 133 18.68 3.40 0.01
N PHE A 134 18.00 3.01 -1.05
CA PHE A 134 18.48 3.12 -2.42
C PHE A 134 17.32 3.49 -3.38
N PRO A 135 17.44 4.53 -4.19
CA PRO A 135 16.35 5.06 -5.01
C PRO A 135 16.14 4.34 -6.36
N GLY A 136 17.05 3.47 -6.75
CA GLY A 136 17.00 2.64 -7.96
C GLY A 136 16.55 1.22 -7.66
N LYS A 137 16.85 0.29 -8.58
CA LYS A 137 16.44 -1.11 -8.45
C LYS A 137 17.25 -1.87 -7.41
N VAL A 138 16.54 -2.58 -6.55
CA VAL A 138 17.11 -3.58 -5.64
C VAL A 138 16.59 -4.96 -6.01
N PHE A 139 17.49 -5.92 -6.16
CA PHE A 139 17.17 -7.29 -6.53
C PHE A 139 17.29 -8.18 -5.30
N TYR A 140 16.30 -9.00 -5.07
CA TYR A 140 16.24 -9.96 -3.97
C TYR A 140 16.05 -11.38 -4.52
N ASP A 141 16.80 -12.34 -4.00
CA ASP A 141 16.56 -13.76 -4.14
C ASP A 141 16.41 -14.33 -2.72
N ILE A 142 15.19 -14.73 -2.38
CA ILE A 142 14.87 -15.19 -1.03
C ILE A 142 14.52 -16.67 -1.08
N GLY A 143 15.55 -17.51 -1.19
CA GLY A 143 15.37 -18.95 -1.27
C GLY A 143 14.82 -19.46 -2.61
N TYR A 144 14.84 -18.67 -3.66
CA TYR A 144 14.37 -19.04 -5.00
C TYR A 144 15.42 -19.87 -5.75
N THR A 145 16.61 -19.34 -5.95
CA THR A 145 17.70 -20.07 -6.61
C THR A 145 18.31 -21.13 -5.71
N ARG A 146 18.48 -20.80 -4.44
CA ARG A 146 18.95 -21.72 -3.39
C ARG A 146 18.08 -21.54 -2.16
N HIS A 147 17.39 -22.60 -1.76
CA HIS A 147 16.41 -22.59 -0.67
C HIS A 147 16.98 -22.13 0.69
N ASP A 148 18.29 -22.33 0.90
CA ASP A 148 19.03 -22.01 2.12
C ASP A 148 19.70 -20.61 2.09
N LEU A 149 19.44 -19.79 1.04
CA LEU A 149 20.07 -18.48 0.91
C LEU A 149 19.05 -17.36 0.67
N LEU A 150 19.28 -16.25 1.35
CA LEU A 150 18.76 -14.94 0.98
C LEU A 150 19.91 -14.12 0.44
N THR A 151 19.76 -13.55 -0.76
CA THR A 151 20.70 -12.58 -1.31
C THR A 151 19.99 -11.31 -1.76
N PHE A 152 20.69 -10.19 -1.67
CA PHE A 152 20.23 -8.94 -2.28
C PHE A 152 21.39 -8.14 -2.85
N ARG A 153 21.08 -7.37 -3.89
CA ARG A 153 22.04 -6.46 -4.55
C ARG A 153 21.32 -5.23 -5.10
N THR A 154 22.05 -4.14 -5.21
CA THR A 154 21.62 -2.88 -5.81
C THR A 154 22.25 -2.72 -7.21
N GLU A 155 21.66 -1.85 -8.06
CA GLU A 155 22.25 -1.51 -9.37
C GLU A 155 23.55 -0.68 -9.26
N SER A 156 23.78 -0.02 -8.13
CA SER A 156 24.96 0.81 -7.85
C SER A 156 25.47 0.50 -6.45
N PRO A 157 26.77 0.65 -6.18
CA PRO A 157 27.30 0.52 -4.83
C PRO A 157 26.97 1.71 -3.90
N ASP A 158 26.22 2.70 -4.36
CA ASP A 158 25.98 3.97 -3.68
C ASP A 158 24.66 3.92 -2.89
N TYR A 159 24.66 3.33 -1.67
CA TYR A 159 23.47 3.20 -0.84
C TYR A 159 23.79 3.21 0.66
N ASP A 160 22.80 3.53 1.46
CA ASP A 160 22.83 3.31 2.90
C ASP A 160 22.12 2.00 3.26
N LEU A 161 22.68 1.27 4.21
CA LEU A 161 22.10 0.07 4.79
C LEU A 161 21.89 0.29 6.28
N TYR A 162 20.66 0.07 6.73
CA TYR A 162 20.29 0.11 8.14
C TYR A 162 19.99 -1.30 8.63
N LEU A 163 20.69 -1.72 9.69
CA LEU A 163 20.48 -2.98 10.36
C LEU A 163 19.85 -2.74 11.73
N LEU A 164 18.72 -3.38 11.99
CA LEU A 164 17.98 -3.31 13.25
C LEU A 164 18.07 -4.67 13.94
N SER A 165 18.40 -4.71 15.23
CA SER A 165 18.52 -5.96 15.98
C SER A 165 18.26 -5.75 17.49
N GLY A 166 18.06 -6.83 18.25
CA GLY A 166 17.93 -6.80 19.70
C GLY A 166 16.49 -6.80 20.23
N GLY A 167 15.51 -7.11 19.39
CA GLY A 167 14.11 -7.19 19.78
C GLY A 167 13.34 -8.29 19.01
N ASP A 168 12.05 -8.41 19.30
CA ASP A 168 11.10 -9.19 18.51
C ASP A 168 10.61 -8.42 17.28
N GLU A 169 9.76 -9.05 16.47
CA GLU A 169 9.22 -8.50 15.23
C GLU A 169 8.45 -7.19 15.47
N ASN A 170 7.62 -7.13 16.50
CA ASN A 170 6.84 -5.94 16.84
C ASN A 170 7.75 -4.78 17.25
N ALA A 171 8.76 -5.04 18.03
CA ALA A 171 9.71 -4.05 18.51
C ALA A 171 10.58 -3.51 17.35
N LEU A 172 11.06 -4.40 16.47
CA LEU A 172 11.85 -3.99 15.29
C LEU A 172 11.03 -3.18 14.30
N CYS A 173 9.77 -3.55 14.04
CA CYS A 173 8.86 -2.76 13.22
C CYS A 173 8.60 -1.38 13.80
N ARG A 174 8.40 -1.27 15.12
CA ARG A 174 8.21 0.00 15.82
C ARG A 174 9.43 0.91 15.67
N GLU A 175 10.63 0.38 15.88
CA GLU A 175 11.86 1.14 15.75
C GLU A 175 12.15 1.52 14.30
N PHE A 176 11.86 0.63 13.34
CA PHE A 176 11.96 0.98 11.93
C PHE A 176 11.02 2.13 11.57
N ARG A 177 9.76 2.07 12.00
CA ARG A 177 8.80 3.16 11.77
C ARG A 177 9.19 4.46 12.48
N THR A 178 9.85 4.37 13.63
CA THR A 178 10.44 5.54 14.30
C THR A 178 11.58 6.13 13.47
N LEU A 179 12.43 5.28 12.87
CA LEU A 179 13.54 5.68 12.00
C LEU A 179 13.05 6.43 10.75
N ILE A 180 11.99 5.94 10.10
CA ILE A 180 11.47 6.52 8.84
C ILE A 180 10.42 7.63 9.07
N GLY A 181 9.98 7.82 10.31
CA GLY A 181 9.03 8.87 10.70
C GLY A 181 7.57 8.44 10.72
N ARG A 182 6.75 9.26 11.34
CA ARG A 182 5.33 9.00 11.56
C ARG A 182 4.56 8.78 10.26
N SER A 183 3.68 7.81 10.27
CA SER A 183 2.73 7.57 9.19
C SER A 183 1.69 8.68 9.06
N TYR A 184 1.26 8.94 7.84
CA TYR A 184 0.19 9.86 7.52
C TYR A 184 -1.12 9.47 8.23
N ILE A 185 -1.84 10.48 8.74
CA ILE A 185 -3.13 10.35 9.39
C ILE A 185 -4.19 11.07 8.55
N PRO A 186 -5.10 10.34 7.89
CA PRO A 186 -6.17 10.91 7.09
C PRO A 186 -7.27 11.52 7.98
N PRO A 187 -8.19 12.33 7.44
CA PRO A 187 -9.40 12.69 8.13
C PRO A 187 -10.26 11.45 8.43
N LYS A 188 -11.01 11.47 9.52
CA LYS A 188 -11.80 10.33 10.00
C LYS A 188 -12.86 9.85 8.98
N TRP A 189 -13.43 10.77 8.21
CA TRP A 189 -14.39 10.41 7.16
C TRP A 189 -13.77 9.53 6.05
N ALA A 190 -12.46 9.54 5.90
CA ALA A 190 -11.75 8.69 4.95
C ALA A 190 -11.77 7.19 5.32
N PHE A 191 -12.20 6.85 6.55
CA PHE A 191 -12.44 5.47 6.97
C PHE A 191 -13.84 4.96 6.60
N GLY A 192 -14.71 5.80 6.04
CA GLY A 192 -15.96 5.37 5.46
C GLY A 192 -15.78 4.70 4.10
N LEU A 193 -16.91 4.30 3.49
CA LEU A 193 -16.91 3.70 2.15
C LEU A 193 -16.63 4.75 1.08
N ALA A 194 -15.75 4.44 0.15
CA ALA A 194 -15.55 5.13 -1.12
C ALA A 194 -16.14 4.32 -2.28
N GLN A 195 -16.99 4.94 -3.08
CA GLN A 195 -17.41 4.41 -4.36
C GLN A 195 -16.65 5.09 -5.48
N SER A 196 -16.12 4.32 -6.40
CA SER A 196 -15.28 4.76 -7.50
C SER A 196 -15.55 3.95 -8.75
N ARG A 197 -15.37 4.57 -9.90
CA ARG A 197 -15.34 3.88 -11.20
C ARG A 197 -14.67 4.77 -12.23
N TRP A 198 -13.80 4.22 -13.03
CA TRP A 198 -13.42 4.85 -14.28
C TRP A 198 -14.61 4.77 -15.24
N GLY A 199 -15.34 5.90 -15.38
CA GLY A 199 -16.57 5.99 -16.16
C GLY A 199 -17.67 6.83 -15.56
N TYR A 200 -17.50 7.49 -14.39
CA TYR A 200 -18.40 8.56 -13.94
C TYR A 200 -18.06 9.85 -14.68
N LYS A 201 -18.67 10.02 -15.86
CA LYS A 201 -18.24 11.03 -16.85
C LYS A 201 -18.87 12.38 -16.66
N THR A 202 -19.95 12.47 -15.88
CA THR A 202 -20.75 13.71 -15.73
C THR A 202 -21.17 13.95 -14.29
N GLU A 203 -21.56 15.18 -13.97
CA GLU A 203 -22.21 15.53 -12.71
C GLU A 203 -23.44 14.65 -12.44
N ALA A 204 -24.21 14.31 -13.49
CA ALA A 204 -25.40 13.49 -13.36
C ALA A 204 -25.06 12.05 -12.91
N ASP A 205 -23.96 11.47 -13.39
CA ASP A 205 -23.52 10.13 -12.97
C ASP A 205 -23.15 10.13 -11.49
N ILE A 206 -22.42 11.14 -11.02
CA ILE A 206 -22.04 11.28 -9.60
C ILE A 206 -23.28 11.42 -8.71
N ARG A 207 -24.26 12.27 -9.11
CA ARG A 207 -25.50 12.43 -8.37
C ARG A 207 -26.33 11.14 -8.35
N ALA A 208 -26.39 10.40 -9.45
CA ALA A 208 -27.08 9.13 -9.54
C ALA A 208 -26.47 8.09 -8.60
N VAL A 209 -25.15 8.00 -8.51
CA VAL A 209 -24.45 7.12 -7.54
C VAL A 209 -24.85 7.48 -6.11
N ALA A 210 -24.77 8.73 -5.71
CA ALA A 210 -25.15 9.17 -4.36
C ALA A 210 -26.62 8.86 -4.06
N GLU A 211 -27.53 9.10 -5.02
CA GLU A 211 -28.95 8.79 -4.89
C GLU A 211 -29.22 7.30 -4.74
N GLN A 212 -28.59 6.45 -5.55
CA GLN A 212 -28.75 4.99 -5.47
C GLN A 212 -28.25 4.42 -4.14
N TYR A 213 -27.15 4.92 -3.59
CA TYR A 213 -26.69 4.54 -2.25
C TYR A 213 -27.71 4.92 -1.19
N ARG A 214 -28.27 6.14 -1.25
CA ARG A 214 -29.30 6.63 -0.31
C ARG A 214 -30.60 5.83 -0.44
N GLU A 215 -31.12 5.60 -1.65
CA GLU A 215 -32.37 4.86 -1.89
C GLU A 215 -32.28 3.40 -1.42
N ASN A 216 -31.12 2.80 -1.53
CA ASN A 216 -30.87 1.44 -1.09
C ASN A 216 -30.43 1.33 0.37
N ASP A 217 -30.40 2.45 1.11
CA ASP A 217 -30.01 2.50 2.52
C ASP A 217 -28.59 1.91 2.75
N LEU A 218 -27.67 2.27 1.89
CA LEU A 218 -26.26 1.91 1.94
C LEU A 218 -25.43 3.10 2.44
N PRO A 219 -24.52 2.91 3.40
CA PRO A 219 -23.61 3.95 3.85
C PRO A 219 -22.63 4.38 2.74
N LEU A 220 -22.29 5.70 2.72
CA LEU A 220 -21.32 6.25 1.79
C LEU A 220 -20.68 7.54 2.35
N ASP A 221 -19.36 7.67 2.27
CA ASP A 221 -18.62 8.88 2.66
C ASP A 221 -17.90 9.57 1.49
N MET A 222 -17.57 8.82 0.46
CA MET A 222 -16.72 9.33 -0.64
C MET A 222 -17.23 8.84 -1.99
N ILE A 223 -17.14 9.71 -3.00
CA ILE A 223 -17.23 9.33 -4.41
C ILE A 223 -15.95 9.81 -5.09
N CYS A 224 -15.19 8.88 -5.66
CA CYS A 224 -14.00 9.23 -6.42
C CYS A 224 -14.38 9.68 -7.82
N MET A 225 -13.70 10.71 -8.31
CA MET A 225 -13.79 11.19 -9.67
C MET A 225 -12.51 10.77 -10.41
N ASP A 226 -12.69 9.99 -11.45
CA ASP A 226 -11.63 9.56 -12.36
C ASP A 226 -11.33 10.64 -13.41
N ILE A 227 -10.44 10.40 -14.36
CA ILE A 227 -9.90 11.38 -15.34
C ILE A 227 -10.98 12.14 -16.15
N ASP A 228 -12.21 11.63 -16.21
CA ASP A 228 -13.29 12.21 -17.03
C ASP A 228 -13.78 13.61 -16.59
N TYR A 229 -13.48 14.04 -15.35
CA TYR A 229 -13.84 15.41 -14.92
C TYR A 229 -12.92 16.48 -15.52
N MET A 230 -11.73 16.08 -15.97
CA MET A 230 -10.72 16.96 -16.55
C MET A 230 -11.08 17.35 -17.99
N GLN A 231 -10.62 18.53 -18.43
CA GLN A 231 -10.73 18.96 -19.82
C GLN A 231 -9.69 18.23 -20.68
N GLY A 232 -10.14 17.21 -21.43
CA GLY A 232 -9.25 16.39 -22.28
C GLY A 232 -8.14 15.72 -21.46
N TYR A 233 -8.45 15.29 -20.25
CA TYR A 233 -7.54 14.60 -19.31
C TYR A 233 -6.32 15.44 -18.88
N ALA A 234 -6.40 16.77 -19.00
CA ALA A 234 -5.34 17.67 -18.52
C ALA A 234 -5.53 17.93 -17.02
N ASP A 235 -4.50 17.63 -16.22
CA ASP A 235 -4.51 17.88 -14.78
C ASP A 235 -4.77 19.34 -14.45
N PHE A 236 -5.41 19.56 -13.31
CA PHE A 236 -5.79 20.91 -12.82
C PHE A 236 -6.70 21.68 -13.75
N THR A 237 -7.53 20.97 -14.53
CA THR A 237 -8.60 21.53 -15.37
C THR A 237 -9.95 20.91 -15.01
N ILE A 238 -11.03 21.55 -15.44
CA ILE A 238 -12.40 21.04 -15.23
C ILE A 238 -13.13 21.12 -16.57
N ASN A 239 -13.71 20.00 -16.98
CA ASN A 239 -14.61 19.96 -18.12
C ASN A 239 -15.96 20.55 -17.75
N ARG A 240 -16.19 21.81 -18.13
CA ARG A 240 -17.39 22.57 -17.78
C ARG A 240 -18.66 22.09 -18.49
N ASP A 241 -18.54 21.37 -19.58
CA ASP A 241 -19.70 20.75 -20.24
C ASP A 241 -20.23 19.56 -19.47
N ARG A 242 -19.32 18.82 -18.82
CA ARG A 242 -19.64 17.63 -18.02
C ARG A 242 -19.92 17.95 -16.55
N PHE A 243 -19.18 18.90 -16.00
CA PHE A 243 -19.26 19.39 -14.61
C PHE A 243 -19.41 20.91 -14.60
N PRO A 244 -20.60 21.44 -14.93
CA PRO A 244 -20.82 22.88 -15.09
C PRO A 244 -20.59 23.68 -13.81
N ASP A 245 -20.93 23.12 -12.65
CA ASP A 245 -20.73 23.72 -11.34
C ASP A 245 -20.21 22.70 -10.32
N LEU A 246 -18.92 22.35 -10.42
CA LEU A 246 -18.28 21.39 -9.52
C LEU A 246 -18.30 21.86 -8.06
N LYS A 247 -18.27 23.19 -7.82
CA LYS A 247 -18.39 23.71 -6.46
C LYS A 247 -19.76 23.42 -5.86
N LYS A 248 -20.83 23.65 -6.60
CA LYS A 248 -22.19 23.36 -6.15
C LYS A 248 -22.37 21.86 -5.90
N LEU A 249 -21.84 21.01 -6.80
CA LEU A 249 -21.89 19.57 -6.65
C LEU A 249 -21.18 19.14 -5.34
N SER A 250 -19.97 19.65 -5.10
CA SER A 250 -19.22 19.39 -3.88
C SER A 250 -19.96 19.84 -2.61
N ASP A 251 -20.51 21.06 -2.62
CA ASP A 251 -21.24 21.63 -1.49
C ASP A 251 -22.55 20.85 -1.21
N ASP A 252 -23.26 20.38 -2.24
CA ASP A 252 -24.48 19.60 -2.10
C ASP A 252 -24.20 18.24 -1.49
N LEU A 253 -23.24 17.49 -2.02
CA LEU A 253 -22.85 16.17 -1.52
C LEU A 253 -22.27 16.24 -0.10
N LYS A 254 -21.53 17.29 0.21
CA LYS A 254 -20.98 17.49 1.56
C LYS A 254 -22.08 17.68 2.61
N LYS A 255 -23.23 18.28 2.28
CA LYS A 255 -24.40 18.36 3.19
C LYS A 255 -24.98 16.99 3.48
N GLU A 256 -24.83 16.03 2.57
CA GLU A 256 -25.25 14.64 2.74
C GLU A 256 -24.16 13.79 3.43
N GLY A 257 -23.01 14.38 3.77
CA GLY A 257 -21.86 13.68 4.38
C GLY A 257 -20.91 13.04 3.38
N ILE A 258 -21.09 13.26 2.07
CA ILE A 258 -20.29 12.66 0.99
C ILE A 258 -19.26 13.66 0.48
N ARG A 259 -18.01 13.23 0.28
CA ARG A 259 -16.91 14.03 -0.29
C ARG A 259 -16.55 13.53 -1.67
N LEU A 260 -16.22 14.48 -2.57
CA LEU A 260 -15.64 14.19 -3.87
C LEU A 260 -14.13 14.06 -3.77
N ILE A 261 -13.57 13.01 -4.39
CA ILE A 261 -12.14 12.69 -4.35
C ILE A 261 -11.62 12.60 -5.80
N PRO A 262 -11.20 13.71 -6.41
CA PRO A 262 -10.68 13.71 -7.79
C PRO A 262 -9.28 13.10 -7.86
N ILE A 263 -9.00 12.47 -9.02
CA ILE A 263 -7.69 12.00 -9.44
C ILE A 263 -6.81 13.17 -9.89
N ILE A 264 -5.50 13.04 -9.67
CA ILE A 264 -4.45 13.87 -10.29
C ILE A 264 -3.36 12.92 -10.81
N ASP A 265 -3.05 13.05 -12.09
CA ASP A 265 -2.00 12.28 -12.76
C ASP A 265 -0.65 12.99 -12.72
N ALA A 266 0.40 12.33 -13.20
CA ALA A 266 1.75 12.88 -13.18
C ALA A 266 2.14 13.66 -14.43
N GLY A 267 1.42 13.50 -15.54
CA GLY A 267 1.77 14.03 -16.87
C GLY A 267 1.05 15.32 -17.22
N ILE A 268 1.75 16.44 -17.24
CA ILE A 268 1.18 17.74 -17.66
C ILE A 268 1.00 17.78 -19.18
N ARG A 269 -0.24 17.85 -19.64
CA ARG A 269 -0.59 17.90 -21.06
C ARG A 269 0.19 19.03 -21.78
N ILE A 270 0.74 18.70 -22.94
CA ILE A 270 1.38 19.70 -23.82
C ILE A 270 0.29 20.52 -24.50
N ASP A 271 0.04 21.70 -23.97
CA ASP A 271 -0.93 22.65 -24.48
C ASP A 271 -0.36 24.06 -24.29
N PRO A 272 -0.05 24.79 -25.41
CA PRO A 272 0.52 26.13 -25.33
C PRO A 272 -0.43 27.17 -24.74
N ASP A 273 -1.72 26.90 -24.71
CA ASP A 273 -2.75 27.81 -24.18
C ASP A 273 -3.12 27.50 -22.71
N GLU A 274 -2.62 26.38 -22.15
CA GLU A 274 -2.91 25.97 -20.76
C GLU A 274 -1.89 26.61 -19.79
N PRO A 275 -2.35 27.35 -18.75
CA PRO A 275 -1.46 28.07 -17.84
C PRO A 275 -0.43 27.22 -17.10
N THR A 276 -0.78 26.01 -16.70
CA THR A 276 0.13 25.11 -15.98
C THR A 276 1.29 24.68 -16.87
N CYS A 277 0.99 24.30 -18.12
CA CYS A 277 1.99 23.93 -19.12
C CYS A 277 2.91 25.12 -19.45
N GLN A 278 2.34 26.30 -19.70
CA GLN A 278 3.10 27.52 -20.00
C GLN A 278 4.06 27.89 -18.87
N GLU A 279 3.55 27.92 -17.64
CA GLU A 279 4.37 28.28 -16.49
C GLU A 279 5.50 27.27 -16.25
N GLY A 280 5.19 25.96 -16.30
CA GLY A 280 6.19 24.91 -16.15
C GLY A 280 7.32 24.99 -17.20
N LEU A 281 6.96 25.27 -18.46
CA LEU A 281 7.95 25.49 -19.54
C LEU A 281 8.80 26.73 -19.29
N SER A 282 8.16 27.87 -19.00
CA SER A 282 8.86 29.14 -18.82
C SER A 282 9.84 29.14 -17.66
N LYS A 283 9.54 28.39 -16.61
CA LYS A 283 10.38 28.22 -15.41
C LYS A 283 11.33 27.02 -15.50
N GLY A 284 11.23 26.21 -16.56
CA GLY A 284 12.05 25.01 -16.75
C GLY A 284 11.82 23.93 -15.68
N TYR A 285 10.56 23.68 -15.29
CA TYR A 285 10.16 22.79 -14.22
C TYR A 285 9.98 21.32 -14.64
N PHE A 286 10.11 21.03 -15.92
CA PHE A 286 9.98 19.68 -16.44
C PHE A 286 11.32 18.98 -16.56
N CYS A 287 11.30 17.66 -16.41
CA CYS A 287 12.43 16.79 -16.70
C CYS A 287 12.95 17.00 -18.12
N LYS A 288 14.27 16.89 -18.33
CA LYS A 288 14.92 17.25 -19.58
C LYS A 288 15.70 16.07 -20.14
N LYS A 289 15.76 15.99 -21.46
CA LYS A 289 16.71 15.11 -22.16
C LYS A 289 18.16 15.60 -21.99
N ALA A 290 19.11 14.82 -22.45
CA ALA A 290 20.55 15.15 -22.38
C ALA A 290 20.90 16.49 -23.07
N ASP A 291 20.19 16.82 -24.16
CA ASP A 291 20.35 18.06 -24.93
C ASP A 291 19.70 19.30 -24.28
N GLY A 292 19.02 19.12 -23.14
CA GLY A 292 18.36 20.19 -22.40
C GLY A 292 16.93 20.48 -22.84
N THR A 293 16.40 19.80 -23.85
CA THR A 293 14.99 19.89 -24.24
C THR A 293 14.10 19.16 -23.23
N PRO A 294 12.83 19.60 -23.00
CA PRO A 294 11.92 18.84 -22.15
C PRO A 294 11.70 17.42 -22.65
N PHE A 295 11.66 16.47 -21.72
CA PHE A 295 11.25 15.10 -22.03
C PHE A 295 9.77 15.04 -22.35
N VAL A 296 9.40 14.24 -23.35
CA VAL A 296 8.02 14.06 -23.81
C VAL A 296 7.70 12.57 -23.88
N ALA A 297 6.61 12.17 -23.25
CA ALA A 297 5.97 10.88 -23.49
C ALA A 297 4.45 11.03 -23.49
N ALA A 298 3.74 10.02 -23.92
CA ALA A 298 2.28 10.01 -23.90
C ALA A 298 1.74 9.35 -22.64
N VAL A 299 0.66 9.92 -22.12
CA VAL A 299 -0.24 9.36 -21.11
C VAL A 299 -1.67 9.71 -21.50
N TRP A 300 -2.63 9.71 -20.59
CA TRP A 300 -4.05 9.94 -20.90
C TRP A 300 -4.34 11.20 -21.75
N PRO A 301 -3.76 12.37 -21.50
CA PRO A 301 -3.99 13.56 -22.34
C PRO A 301 -3.28 13.50 -23.70
N GLY A 302 -2.62 12.42 -24.04
CA GLY A 302 -1.70 12.33 -25.16
C GLY A 302 -0.28 12.77 -24.74
N LYS A 303 0.40 13.56 -25.57
CA LYS A 303 1.76 14.04 -25.24
C LYS A 303 1.75 14.92 -24.00
N ALA A 304 2.65 14.61 -23.06
CA ALA A 304 2.78 15.28 -21.79
C ALA A 304 4.26 15.57 -21.45
N TYR A 305 4.46 16.58 -20.60
CA TYR A 305 5.70 16.83 -19.89
C TYR A 305 5.62 16.23 -18.49
N PHE A 306 6.77 15.85 -17.93
CA PHE A 306 6.89 15.25 -16.60
C PHE A 306 7.62 16.22 -15.66
N SER A 307 7.00 16.52 -14.52
CA SER A 307 7.53 17.48 -13.55
C SER A 307 8.79 16.93 -12.85
N ASP A 308 9.80 17.79 -12.64
CA ASP A 308 11.03 17.43 -11.95
C ASP A 308 10.85 17.51 -10.42
N PHE A 309 10.14 16.53 -9.84
CA PHE A 309 9.79 16.51 -8.43
C PHE A 309 10.98 16.39 -7.46
N LEU A 310 12.20 16.14 -7.91
CA LEU A 310 13.38 16.21 -7.05
C LEU A 310 13.68 17.64 -6.58
N ARG A 311 13.22 18.65 -7.33
CA ARG A 311 13.40 20.06 -7.04
C ARG A 311 12.32 20.59 -6.09
N PRO A 312 12.68 21.19 -4.94
CA PRO A 312 11.71 21.73 -3.97
C PRO A 312 10.74 22.78 -4.59
N GLU A 313 11.27 23.67 -5.42
CA GLU A 313 10.47 24.71 -6.07
C GLU A 313 9.46 24.13 -7.08
N VAL A 314 9.76 22.97 -7.69
CA VAL A 314 8.82 22.27 -8.58
C VAL A 314 7.72 21.58 -7.76
N ARG A 315 8.08 20.98 -6.62
CA ARG A 315 7.07 20.45 -5.68
C ARG A 315 6.14 21.54 -5.17
N GLU A 316 6.69 22.70 -4.80
CA GLU A 316 5.89 23.84 -4.35
C GLU A 316 4.93 24.33 -5.44
N TRP A 317 5.42 24.47 -6.67
CA TRP A 317 4.62 24.86 -7.82
C TRP A 317 3.52 23.85 -8.13
N PHE A 318 3.85 22.55 -8.25
CA PHE A 318 2.88 21.51 -8.57
C PHE A 318 1.83 21.36 -7.46
N GLY A 319 2.27 21.29 -6.22
CA GLY A 319 1.37 21.22 -5.06
C GLY A 319 0.47 22.44 -4.94
N GLY A 320 0.94 23.64 -5.34
CA GLY A 320 0.10 24.85 -5.41
C GLY A 320 -1.07 24.74 -6.38
N ARG A 321 -1.01 23.85 -7.39
CA ARG A 321 -2.11 23.69 -8.38
C ARG A 321 -3.35 23.04 -7.77
N TYR A 322 -3.22 22.26 -6.71
CA TYR A 322 -4.36 21.69 -5.97
C TYR A 322 -5.31 22.77 -5.44
N GLN A 323 -4.85 24.03 -5.34
CA GLN A 323 -5.68 25.17 -4.91
C GLN A 323 -6.93 25.31 -5.78
N LEU A 324 -6.84 25.06 -7.09
CA LEU A 324 -8.00 25.11 -7.99
C LEU A 324 -9.17 24.26 -7.48
N LEU A 325 -8.86 23.08 -6.96
CA LEU A 325 -9.86 22.12 -6.49
C LEU A 325 -10.22 22.35 -5.02
N THR A 326 -9.26 22.70 -4.17
CA THR A 326 -9.55 23.01 -2.76
C THR A 326 -10.42 24.26 -2.62
N ASP A 327 -10.29 25.26 -3.48
CA ASP A 327 -11.17 26.44 -3.52
C ASP A 327 -12.62 26.08 -3.91
N LEU A 328 -12.83 24.94 -4.55
CA LEU A 328 -14.15 24.37 -4.87
C LEU A 328 -14.71 23.48 -3.76
N GLY A 329 -14.04 23.38 -2.61
CA GLY A 329 -14.48 22.61 -1.46
C GLY A 329 -14.03 21.15 -1.46
N ILE A 330 -13.13 20.77 -2.34
CA ILE A 330 -12.53 19.42 -2.35
C ILE A 330 -11.58 19.27 -1.15
N GLU A 331 -11.72 18.15 -0.43
CA GLU A 331 -10.99 17.87 0.82
C GLU A 331 -10.14 16.58 0.74
N GLY A 332 -10.09 15.94 -0.41
CA GLY A 332 -9.32 14.72 -0.63
C GLY A 332 -8.98 14.50 -2.08
N PHE A 333 -7.90 13.74 -2.32
CA PHE A 333 -7.32 13.51 -3.64
C PHE A 333 -6.71 12.12 -3.72
N TRP A 334 -6.58 11.60 -4.94
CA TRP A 334 -5.75 10.45 -5.24
C TRP A 334 -4.81 10.75 -6.41
N ASN A 335 -3.55 10.36 -6.24
CA ASN A 335 -2.50 10.55 -7.24
C ASN A 335 -2.25 9.25 -7.99
N ASP A 336 -2.32 9.32 -9.30
CA ASP A 336 -2.20 8.16 -10.18
C ASP A 336 -1.11 8.36 -11.25
N MET A 337 -0.80 7.31 -11.99
CA MET A 337 0.13 7.32 -13.13
C MET A 337 1.54 7.82 -12.79
N ASN A 338 1.96 7.71 -11.55
CA ASN A 338 3.13 8.40 -10.99
C ASN A 338 4.32 7.50 -10.66
N GLU A 339 4.52 6.38 -11.36
CA GLU A 339 5.76 5.57 -11.33
C GLU A 339 6.98 6.32 -11.95
N PRO A 340 6.86 7.11 -13.05
CA PRO A 340 5.72 7.52 -13.87
C PRO A 340 5.37 6.49 -14.96
N ALA A 341 4.06 6.28 -15.18
CA ALA A 341 3.60 5.49 -16.33
C ALA A 341 3.85 6.25 -17.63
N LEU A 342 4.31 5.52 -18.65
CA LEU A 342 4.58 6.03 -19.99
C LEU A 342 3.94 5.11 -21.03
N PHE A 343 2.96 5.59 -21.81
CA PHE A 343 2.36 4.77 -22.87
C PHE A 343 3.31 4.59 -24.06
N TYR A 344 4.01 5.66 -24.44
CA TYR A 344 5.07 5.64 -25.45
C TYR A 344 5.80 7.00 -25.46
N SER A 345 7.08 6.99 -25.85
CA SER A 345 7.74 8.21 -26.30
C SER A 345 7.56 8.39 -27.81
N PRO A 346 7.60 9.64 -28.36
CA PRO A 346 7.52 9.88 -29.80
C PRO A 346 8.59 9.14 -30.60
N GLU A 347 9.78 9.02 -30.04
CA GLU A 347 10.91 8.33 -30.65
C GLU A 347 10.66 6.83 -30.80
N ARG A 348 10.15 6.18 -29.74
CA ARG A 348 9.83 4.74 -29.77
C ARG A 348 8.65 4.43 -30.66
N LEU A 349 7.58 5.23 -30.59
CA LEU A 349 6.44 5.07 -31.48
C LEU A 349 6.86 5.14 -32.96
N LYS A 350 7.73 6.12 -33.30
CA LYS A 350 8.29 6.22 -34.65
C LYS A 350 9.10 4.98 -35.02
N ALA A 351 10.00 4.53 -34.15
CA ALA A 351 10.82 3.34 -34.39
C ALA A 351 9.98 2.09 -34.60
N PHE A 352 8.89 1.92 -33.82
CA PHE A 352 7.93 0.85 -33.98
C PHE A 352 7.26 0.88 -35.35
N PHE A 353 6.72 2.02 -35.79
CA PHE A 353 6.09 2.16 -37.11
C PHE A 353 7.10 1.98 -38.25
N ASP A 354 8.34 2.43 -38.12
CA ASP A 354 9.39 2.21 -39.11
C ASP A 354 9.65 0.71 -39.25
N SER A 355 9.75 -0.05 -38.13
CA SER A 355 9.91 -1.51 -38.12
C SER A 355 8.71 -2.23 -38.74
N MET A 356 7.46 -1.81 -38.43
CA MET A 356 6.26 -2.37 -39.04
C MET A 356 6.21 -2.12 -40.55
N THR A 357 6.65 -0.95 -40.99
CA THR A 357 6.73 -0.60 -42.42
C THR A 357 7.74 -1.49 -43.15
N GLU A 358 8.86 -1.81 -42.52
CA GLU A 358 9.85 -2.74 -43.08
C GLU A 358 9.31 -4.18 -43.15
N LEU A 359 8.69 -4.67 -42.09
CA LEU A 359 8.04 -6.00 -42.06
C LEU A 359 6.95 -6.14 -43.10
N SER A 360 6.13 -5.10 -43.32
CA SER A 360 5.03 -5.13 -44.30
C SER A 360 5.49 -5.31 -45.76
N ARG A 361 6.78 -5.17 -46.05
CA ARG A 361 7.37 -5.38 -47.38
C ARG A 361 7.86 -6.81 -47.59
N GLN A 362 7.84 -7.64 -46.56
CA GLN A 362 8.25 -9.03 -46.64
C GLN A 362 7.08 -9.89 -47.19
N ASP A 363 7.40 -10.87 -48.03
CA ASP A 363 6.41 -11.81 -48.56
C ASP A 363 5.91 -12.78 -47.48
N ASN A 364 6.72 -13.03 -46.45
CA ASN A 364 6.43 -13.85 -45.27
C ASN A 364 7.09 -13.25 -44.02
N ILE A 365 6.36 -13.24 -42.90
CA ILE A 365 6.88 -12.84 -41.60
C ILE A 365 7.26 -14.11 -40.84
N GLU A 366 8.53 -14.30 -40.53
CA GLU A 366 8.99 -15.43 -39.74
C GLU A 366 8.48 -15.35 -38.30
N GLN A 367 8.37 -16.50 -37.64
CA GLN A 367 7.85 -16.58 -36.27
C GLN A 367 8.68 -15.72 -35.30
N GLU A 368 9.99 -15.71 -35.44
CA GLU A 368 10.88 -14.88 -34.61
C GLU A 368 10.59 -13.38 -34.79
N ASP A 369 10.40 -12.92 -36.03
CA ASP A 369 10.06 -11.54 -36.32
C ASP A 369 8.66 -11.17 -35.84
N PHE A 370 7.70 -12.09 -35.89
CA PHE A 370 6.36 -11.88 -35.35
C PHE A 370 6.40 -11.62 -33.85
N PHE A 371 7.05 -12.49 -33.09
CA PHE A 371 7.09 -12.33 -31.62
C PHE A 371 8.01 -11.18 -31.18
N SER A 372 9.19 -11.01 -31.78
CA SER A 372 10.15 -9.97 -31.33
C SER A 372 9.76 -8.58 -31.81
N LYS A 373 9.37 -8.41 -33.09
CA LYS A 373 9.13 -7.09 -33.68
C LYS A 373 7.68 -6.63 -33.52
N ILE A 374 6.68 -7.55 -33.63
CA ILE A 374 5.27 -7.16 -33.48
C ILE A 374 4.89 -7.20 -32.00
N THR A 375 4.85 -8.39 -31.38
CA THR A 375 4.41 -8.53 -29.98
C THR A 375 5.35 -7.79 -29.04
N GLY A 376 6.65 -8.09 -29.07
CA GLY A 376 7.63 -7.43 -28.23
C GLY A 376 7.82 -5.93 -28.56
N GLY A 377 7.57 -5.54 -29.82
CA GLY A 377 7.57 -4.13 -30.23
C GLY A 377 6.41 -3.34 -29.60
N VAL A 378 5.21 -3.94 -29.52
CA VAL A 378 4.05 -3.31 -28.85
C VAL A 378 4.29 -3.24 -27.35
N GLU A 379 4.71 -4.35 -26.73
CA GLU A 379 5.03 -4.39 -25.29
C GLU A 379 6.14 -3.39 -24.93
N GLY A 380 7.15 -3.25 -25.78
CA GLY A 380 8.28 -2.32 -25.59
C GLY A 380 7.94 -0.84 -25.78
N LEU A 381 6.72 -0.47 -26.17
CA LEU A 381 6.29 0.93 -26.22
C LEU A 381 6.04 1.47 -24.81
N THR A 382 5.43 0.65 -23.94
CA THR A 382 4.96 1.07 -22.63
C THR A 382 6.06 0.90 -21.59
N ASN A 383 6.25 1.92 -20.75
CA ASN A 383 7.16 1.88 -19.59
C ASN A 383 8.58 1.40 -19.93
N SER A 384 9.09 1.83 -21.09
CA SER A 384 10.37 1.36 -21.62
C SER A 384 11.55 1.78 -20.74
N PRO A 385 12.47 0.85 -20.36
CA PRO A 385 13.68 1.18 -19.62
C PRO A 385 14.57 2.21 -20.32
N GLU A 386 14.59 2.22 -21.67
CA GLU A 386 15.39 3.19 -22.44
C GLU A 386 14.76 4.59 -22.41
N ASP A 387 13.42 4.69 -22.32
CA ASP A 387 12.78 5.98 -22.12
C ASP A 387 13.11 6.52 -20.73
N TYR A 388 13.03 5.70 -19.68
CA TYR A 388 13.46 6.08 -18.33
C TYR A 388 14.94 6.48 -18.26
N ALA A 389 15.82 5.87 -19.04
CA ALA A 389 17.22 6.23 -19.14
C ALA A 389 17.50 7.48 -20.01
N SER A 390 16.51 8.01 -20.73
CA SER A 390 16.67 9.12 -21.68
C SER A 390 16.54 10.51 -21.08
N PHE A 391 15.99 10.64 -19.87
CA PHE A 391 15.74 11.93 -19.24
C PHE A 391 16.34 12.07 -17.85
N TYR A 392 16.45 13.31 -17.41
CA TYR A 392 17.19 13.71 -16.23
C TYR A 392 16.37 14.65 -15.34
N HIS A 393 16.63 14.52 -14.06
CA HIS A 393 16.28 15.46 -13.01
C HIS A 393 17.43 16.42 -12.74
N GLU A 394 17.12 17.54 -12.11
CA GLU A 394 18.12 18.50 -11.64
C GLU A 394 18.03 18.61 -10.11
N LEU A 395 19.12 18.29 -9.42
CA LEU A 395 19.22 18.43 -7.96
C LEU A 395 20.50 19.18 -7.61
N ASN A 396 20.40 20.33 -6.93
CA ASN A 396 21.54 21.15 -6.50
C ASN A 396 22.54 21.47 -7.64
N GLY A 397 22.03 21.69 -8.86
CA GLY A 397 22.83 21.97 -10.04
C GLY A 397 23.49 20.74 -10.69
N GLN A 398 23.19 19.54 -10.20
CA GLN A 398 23.65 18.29 -10.79
C GLN A 398 22.51 17.62 -11.58
N LYS A 399 22.84 17.05 -12.73
CA LYS A 399 21.92 16.23 -13.52
C LYS A 399 21.95 14.80 -13.00
N VAL A 400 20.79 14.28 -12.65
CA VAL A 400 20.60 12.89 -12.20
C VAL A 400 19.70 12.19 -13.21
N ARG A 401 20.16 11.10 -13.81
CA ARG A 401 19.36 10.33 -14.77
C ARG A 401 18.21 9.65 -14.06
N HIS A 402 17.01 9.68 -14.65
CA HIS A 402 15.78 9.23 -14.00
C HIS A 402 15.84 7.76 -13.55
N ASP A 403 16.34 6.85 -14.38
CA ASP A 403 16.44 5.42 -14.04
C ASP A 403 17.25 5.13 -12.76
N LYS A 404 18.11 6.08 -12.30
CA LYS A 404 18.89 5.96 -11.06
C LYS A 404 18.11 6.40 -9.81
N VAL A 405 17.02 7.12 -10.00
CA VAL A 405 16.18 7.68 -8.93
C VAL A 405 14.68 7.43 -9.18
N HIS A 406 14.39 6.47 -10.05
CA HIS A 406 13.06 6.16 -10.54
C HIS A 406 12.03 5.98 -9.42
N ASN A 407 12.37 5.22 -8.39
CA ASN A 407 11.45 4.91 -7.29
C ASN A 407 11.04 6.13 -6.44
N LEU A 408 11.75 7.26 -6.57
CA LEU A 408 11.42 8.48 -5.83
C LEU A 408 10.34 9.34 -6.51
N TYR A 409 10.01 9.09 -7.78
CA TYR A 409 9.18 10.00 -8.56
C TYR A 409 7.78 10.17 -7.96
N GLY A 410 7.02 9.08 -7.81
CA GLY A 410 5.67 9.11 -7.24
C GLY A 410 5.64 9.54 -5.78
N GLY A 411 6.63 9.10 -4.99
CA GLY A 411 6.79 9.54 -3.61
C GLY A 411 6.96 11.06 -3.49
N ASN A 412 7.73 11.70 -4.39
CA ASN A 412 7.90 13.15 -4.41
C ASN A 412 6.69 13.91 -4.97
N MET A 413 5.89 13.31 -5.85
CA MET A 413 4.59 13.86 -6.24
C MET A 413 3.62 13.87 -5.04
N THR A 414 3.56 12.77 -4.28
CA THR A 414 2.77 12.67 -3.04
C THR A 414 3.23 13.72 -2.03
N ARG A 415 4.53 13.89 -1.87
CA ARG A 415 5.12 14.92 -1.02
C ARG A 415 4.73 16.33 -1.47
N ALA A 416 4.76 16.62 -2.77
CA ALA A 416 4.36 17.92 -3.32
C ALA A 416 2.93 18.28 -2.92
N ALA A 417 1.99 17.35 -3.01
CA ALA A 417 0.63 17.52 -2.57
C ALA A 417 0.52 17.70 -1.04
N GLY A 418 1.15 16.81 -0.25
CA GLY A 418 1.10 16.85 1.21
C GLY A 418 1.70 18.13 1.79
N GLU A 419 2.84 18.61 1.29
CA GLU A 419 3.45 19.87 1.68
C GLU A 419 2.55 21.09 1.34
N ALA A 420 1.84 21.02 0.20
CA ALA A 420 0.93 22.09 -0.22
C ALA A 420 -0.32 22.15 0.68
N PHE A 421 -0.88 21.02 1.08
CA PHE A 421 -2.10 21.01 1.90
C PHE A 421 -1.90 21.67 3.27
N ALA A 422 -0.70 21.62 3.84
CA ALA A 422 -0.38 22.37 5.05
C ALA A 422 -0.57 23.89 4.88
N ARG A 423 -0.42 24.41 3.66
CA ARG A 423 -0.62 25.83 3.33
C ARG A 423 -2.03 26.12 2.83
N LEU A 424 -2.57 25.24 2.00
CA LEU A 424 -3.89 25.41 1.36
C LEU A 424 -5.05 25.18 2.36
N ARG A 425 -4.85 24.28 3.32
CA ARG A 425 -5.85 23.92 4.32
C ARG A 425 -5.23 23.90 5.74
N PRO A 426 -4.78 25.05 6.25
CA PRO A 426 -4.05 25.11 7.50
C PRO A 426 -4.87 24.57 8.67
N GLY A 427 -4.25 23.74 9.50
CA GLY A 427 -4.89 23.13 10.67
C GLY A 427 -5.85 21.99 10.36
N GLN A 428 -6.00 21.57 9.09
CA GLN A 428 -6.92 20.50 8.70
C GLN A 428 -6.19 19.35 8.01
N ARG A 429 -6.65 18.12 8.29
CA ARG A 429 -6.27 16.93 7.54
C ARG A 429 -6.91 16.97 6.15
N THR A 430 -6.15 16.61 5.13
CA THR A 430 -6.64 16.44 3.75
C THR A 430 -6.40 15.01 3.35
N LEU A 431 -7.39 14.32 2.78
CA LEU A 431 -7.18 12.96 2.28
C LEU A 431 -6.23 12.98 1.09
N LEU A 432 -5.21 12.12 1.14
CA LEU A 432 -4.31 11.85 0.03
C LEU A 432 -3.91 10.38 0.04
N TYR A 433 -4.00 9.72 -1.09
CA TYR A 433 -3.40 8.43 -1.35
C TYR A 433 -2.87 8.35 -2.78
N SER A 434 -1.86 7.52 -2.98
CA SER A 434 -1.07 7.49 -4.22
C SER A 434 -0.93 6.05 -4.71
N ARG A 435 -0.81 5.86 -6.03
CA ARG A 435 -0.49 4.55 -6.60
C ARG A 435 0.97 4.23 -6.33
N SER A 436 1.87 5.02 -6.87
CA SER A 436 3.29 4.76 -6.71
C SER A 436 3.84 5.34 -5.41
N SER A 437 4.75 4.59 -4.76
CA SER A 437 5.26 4.93 -3.45
C SER A 437 6.70 4.44 -3.21
N PHE A 438 7.36 5.13 -2.27
CA PHE A 438 8.69 4.78 -1.75
C PHE A 438 8.73 5.10 -0.26
N ILE A 439 9.55 4.39 0.53
CA ILE A 439 9.69 4.67 1.96
C ILE A 439 10.08 6.14 2.16
N GLY A 440 9.28 6.84 2.96
CA GLY A 440 9.38 8.30 3.14
C GLY A 440 8.11 9.02 2.67
N SER A 441 7.46 8.57 1.59
CA SER A 441 6.20 9.16 1.12
C SER A 441 5.01 8.82 2.02
N HIS A 442 5.10 7.76 2.83
CA HIS A 442 4.12 7.38 3.86
C HIS A 442 3.87 8.48 4.90
N ARG A 443 4.70 9.50 4.98
CA ARG A 443 4.51 10.68 5.83
C ARG A 443 3.53 11.69 5.26
N TYR A 444 3.27 11.64 3.96
CA TYR A 444 2.49 12.63 3.21
C TYR A 444 1.14 12.09 2.71
N GLY A 445 1.01 10.79 2.54
CA GLY A 445 -0.21 10.15 2.05
C GLY A 445 -0.24 8.64 2.31
N GLY A 446 -1.41 8.04 2.12
CA GLY A 446 -1.59 6.59 2.03
C GLY A 446 -1.31 6.06 0.63
N ILE A 447 -1.62 4.78 0.42
CA ILE A 447 -1.57 4.11 -0.89
C ILE A 447 -2.80 3.23 -1.09
N TRP A 448 -3.10 2.89 -2.36
CA TRP A 448 -3.89 1.70 -2.66
C TRP A 448 -3.02 0.69 -3.42
N LEU A 449 -3.43 -0.56 -3.43
CA LEU A 449 -2.64 -1.65 -4.00
C LEU A 449 -2.81 -1.78 -5.52
N GLY A 450 -2.94 -0.66 -6.23
CA GLY A 450 -2.98 -0.56 -7.68
C GLY A 450 -4.13 -1.31 -8.38
N ASP A 451 -3.94 -1.59 -9.66
CA ASP A 451 -4.94 -2.12 -10.59
C ASP A 451 -5.05 -3.65 -10.49
N ASN A 452 -5.64 -4.14 -9.42
CA ASN A 452 -5.90 -5.55 -9.21
C ASN A 452 -7.03 -6.08 -10.13
N ASN A 453 -7.23 -7.39 -10.17
CA ASN A 453 -8.27 -8.02 -10.98
C ASN A 453 -9.33 -8.73 -10.12
N ALA A 454 -10.55 -8.82 -10.65
CA ALA A 454 -11.67 -9.54 -10.04
C ALA A 454 -11.41 -11.05 -9.99
N SER A 455 -10.59 -11.49 -9.05
CA SER A 455 -10.25 -12.91 -8.86
C SER A 455 -9.98 -13.28 -7.41
N TRP A 456 -10.20 -14.53 -7.09
CA TRP A 456 -9.97 -15.09 -5.75
C TRP A 456 -8.50 -15.01 -5.32
N GLY A 457 -7.57 -15.22 -6.27
CA GLY A 457 -6.13 -15.09 -6.02
C GLY A 457 -5.74 -13.66 -5.64
N GLN A 458 -6.39 -12.65 -6.24
CA GLN A 458 -6.15 -11.24 -5.93
C GLN A 458 -6.69 -10.87 -4.55
N LEU A 459 -7.83 -11.40 -4.14
CA LEU A 459 -8.33 -11.23 -2.77
C LEU A 459 -7.32 -11.77 -1.76
N LEU A 460 -6.78 -12.97 -1.96
CA LEU A 460 -5.73 -13.54 -1.10
C LEU A 460 -4.47 -12.66 -1.11
N ALA A 461 -3.99 -12.27 -2.29
CA ALA A 461 -2.81 -11.41 -2.42
C ALA A 461 -2.97 -10.09 -1.65
N ASN A 462 -4.14 -9.45 -1.72
CA ASN A 462 -4.42 -8.22 -0.98
C ASN A 462 -4.42 -8.45 0.53
N ILE A 463 -4.98 -9.56 1.03
CA ILE A 463 -4.91 -9.93 2.45
C ILE A 463 -3.44 -10.04 2.91
N GLN A 464 -2.59 -10.68 2.12
CA GLN A 464 -1.19 -10.94 2.42
C GLN A 464 -0.30 -9.70 2.29
N MET A 465 -0.61 -8.77 1.38
CA MET A 465 0.15 -7.53 1.21
C MET A 465 -0.07 -6.52 2.34
N MET A 466 -1.28 -6.47 2.93
CA MET A 466 -1.63 -5.45 3.93
C MET A 466 -0.62 -5.32 5.08
N PRO A 467 -0.23 -6.39 5.81
CA PRO A 467 0.76 -6.22 6.88
C PRO A 467 2.14 -5.84 6.38
N ASN A 468 2.55 -6.32 5.19
CA ASN A 468 3.87 -6.00 4.63
C ASN A 468 4.01 -4.51 4.28
N VAL A 469 2.99 -3.87 3.68
CA VAL A 469 3.01 -2.42 3.39
C VAL A 469 2.92 -1.60 4.68
N GLN A 470 2.17 -2.07 5.68
CA GLN A 470 2.05 -1.38 6.97
C GLN A 470 3.33 -1.42 7.80
N MET A 471 4.12 -2.51 7.73
CA MET A 471 5.49 -2.55 8.27
C MET A 471 6.36 -1.44 7.68
N CYS A 472 6.16 -1.09 6.41
CA CYS A 472 6.88 -0.04 5.70
C CYS A 472 6.33 1.38 5.92
N GLY A 473 5.39 1.56 6.86
CA GLY A 473 4.86 2.86 7.28
C GLY A 473 3.54 3.26 6.60
N PHE A 474 3.07 2.55 5.58
CA PHE A 474 1.83 2.87 4.87
C PHE A 474 0.61 2.28 5.58
N LEU A 475 0.18 2.93 6.67
CA LEU A 475 -0.96 2.45 7.45
C LEU A 475 -2.30 2.66 6.74
N TYR A 476 -2.49 3.84 6.11
CA TYR A 476 -3.72 4.10 5.35
C TYR A 476 -3.59 3.45 3.98
N THR A 477 -4.01 2.20 3.92
CA THR A 477 -3.90 1.33 2.73
C THR A 477 -5.18 0.54 2.55
N GLY A 478 -5.51 0.28 1.28
CA GLY A 478 -6.60 -0.59 0.84
C GLY A 478 -6.35 -1.08 -0.58
N ALA A 479 -7.17 -2.02 -1.02
CA ALA A 479 -7.20 -2.51 -2.40
C ALA A 479 -8.49 -2.05 -3.07
N ASP A 480 -8.55 -2.15 -4.40
CA ASP A 480 -9.79 -1.98 -5.13
C ASP A 480 -10.70 -3.19 -4.85
N LEU A 481 -11.71 -2.95 -4.03
CA LEU A 481 -12.66 -3.99 -3.63
C LEU A 481 -13.45 -4.46 -4.85
N CYS A 482 -13.65 -5.75 -4.93
CA CYS A 482 -14.26 -6.46 -6.06
C CYS A 482 -13.37 -6.60 -7.29
N GLY A 483 -12.18 -5.96 -7.29
CA GLY A 483 -11.22 -5.91 -8.40
C GLY A 483 -11.46 -4.76 -9.36
N PHE A 484 -10.38 -4.08 -9.77
CA PHE A 484 -10.41 -3.02 -10.77
C PHE A 484 -10.66 -3.59 -12.17
N GLY A 485 -9.86 -4.56 -12.59
CA GLY A 485 -9.99 -5.25 -13.88
C GLY A 485 -10.90 -6.46 -13.83
N GLY A 486 -11.57 -6.74 -14.95
CA GLY A 486 -12.46 -7.89 -15.10
C GLY A 486 -13.83 -7.73 -14.44
N ASP A 487 -14.68 -8.73 -14.63
CA ASP A 487 -16.06 -8.75 -14.12
C ASP A 487 -16.11 -9.53 -12.81
N THR A 488 -16.44 -8.87 -11.72
CA THR A 488 -16.62 -9.55 -10.43
C THR A 488 -17.91 -10.37 -10.40
N THR A 489 -17.91 -11.42 -9.57
CA THR A 489 -19.11 -12.22 -9.28
C THR A 489 -19.72 -11.81 -7.95
N PRO A 490 -21.03 -12.06 -7.71
CA PRO A 490 -21.68 -11.69 -6.45
C PRO A 490 -21.03 -12.31 -5.20
N ASP A 491 -20.58 -13.56 -5.30
CA ASP A 491 -19.90 -14.27 -4.21
C ASP A 491 -18.50 -13.68 -3.92
N LEU A 492 -17.74 -13.36 -4.96
CA LEU A 492 -16.45 -12.69 -4.80
C LEU A 492 -16.62 -11.28 -4.22
N ALA A 493 -17.62 -10.52 -4.67
CA ALA A 493 -17.93 -9.19 -4.15
C ALA A 493 -18.24 -9.22 -2.64
N LEU A 494 -19.05 -10.20 -2.18
CA LEU A 494 -19.32 -10.39 -0.76
C LEU A 494 -18.06 -10.72 0.03
N ARG A 495 -17.28 -11.73 -0.42
CA ARG A 495 -16.05 -12.13 0.28
C ARG A 495 -15.00 -11.03 0.31
N TRP A 496 -14.92 -10.21 -0.75
CA TRP A 496 -14.00 -9.07 -0.74
C TRP A 496 -14.49 -7.97 0.19
N LEU A 497 -15.81 -7.73 0.24
CA LEU A 497 -16.43 -6.81 1.19
C LEU A 497 -16.17 -7.24 2.64
N GLU A 498 -16.28 -8.53 2.97
CA GLU A 498 -16.00 -9.08 4.31
C GLU A 498 -14.57 -8.77 4.81
N PHE A 499 -13.60 -8.77 3.92
CA PHE A 499 -12.25 -8.30 4.26
C PHE A 499 -12.14 -6.77 4.22
N GLY A 500 -12.74 -6.14 3.20
CA GLY A 500 -12.69 -4.70 2.99
C GLY A 500 -13.22 -3.87 4.16
N ILE A 501 -14.23 -4.38 4.88
CA ILE A 501 -14.75 -3.70 6.09
C ILE A 501 -13.72 -3.57 7.21
N LEU A 502 -12.60 -4.28 7.15
CA LEU A 502 -11.52 -4.25 8.13
C LEU A 502 -10.35 -3.36 7.68
N THR A 503 -10.25 -2.99 6.40
CA THR A 503 -9.12 -2.23 5.87
C THR A 503 -9.25 -0.73 6.14
N PRO A 504 -8.15 0.03 6.37
CA PRO A 504 -8.22 1.47 6.58
C PRO A 504 -8.85 2.23 5.40
N LEU A 505 -8.33 2.08 4.19
CA LEU A 505 -8.96 2.55 2.95
C LEU A 505 -9.94 1.47 2.47
N MET A 506 -11.22 1.84 2.34
CA MET A 506 -12.30 0.97 1.87
C MET A 506 -12.91 1.57 0.60
N ARG A 507 -12.39 1.16 -0.57
CA ARG A 507 -12.81 1.69 -1.88
C ARG A 507 -13.27 0.57 -2.81
N ASN A 508 -14.52 0.64 -3.28
CA ASN A 508 -14.98 -0.12 -4.44
C ASN A 508 -14.61 0.65 -5.71
N HIS A 509 -13.80 0.07 -6.59
CA HIS A 509 -13.34 0.73 -7.82
C HIS A 509 -13.28 -0.27 -8.98
N ALA A 510 -13.74 0.16 -10.15
CA ALA A 510 -13.79 -0.65 -11.36
C ALA A 510 -13.31 0.11 -12.59
N SER A 511 -12.67 -0.60 -13.53
CA SER A 511 -12.21 -0.03 -14.79
C SER A 511 -13.35 0.20 -15.79
N ALA A 512 -13.08 1.02 -16.80
CA ALA A 512 -13.98 1.22 -17.92
C ALA A 512 -14.21 -0.09 -18.68
N GLY A 513 -15.46 -0.32 -19.11
CA GLY A 513 -15.83 -1.48 -19.92
C GLY A 513 -16.09 -2.77 -19.13
N THR A 514 -15.82 -2.80 -17.82
CA THR A 514 -16.20 -3.92 -16.96
C THR A 514 -17.64 -3.79 -16.49
N ARG A 515 -18.22 -4.91 -15.96
CA ARG A 515 -19.54 -4.91 -15.34
C ARG A 515 -19.61 -3.84 -14.24
N GLU A 516 -20.77 -3.19 -14.12
CA GLU A 516 -21.04 -2.31 -12.99
C GLU A 516 -21.09 -3.12 -11.70
N GLN A 517 -20.31 -2.69 -10.70
CA GLN A 517 -20.12 -3.41 -9.44
C GLN A 517 -20.36 -2.55 -8.21
N GLU A 518 -21.03 -1.40 -8.40
CA GLU A 518 -21.55 -0.64 -7.27
C GLU A 518 -22.44 -1.54 -6.42
N TYR A 519 -22.35 -1.47 -5.10
CA TYR A 519 -23.00 -2.44 -4.21
C TYR A 519 -24.52 -2.52 -4.39
N TYR A 520 -25.18 -1.49 -4.84
CA TYR A 520 -26.60 -1.51 -5.16
C TYR A 520 -26.95 -2.32 -6.43
N ARG A 521 -25.97 -2.72 -7.24
CA ARG A 521 -26.18 -3.56 -8.43
C ARG A 521 -26.33 -5.05 -8.11
N PHE A 522 -26.02 -5.46 -6.88
CA PHE A 522 -26.15 -6.85 -6.44
C PHE A 522 -27.51 -7.01 -5.72
N GLU A 523 -28.62 -6.93 -6.47
CA GLU A 523 -29.98 -6.87 -5.92
C GLU A 523 -30.29 -8.05 -4.98
N ARG A 524 -29.87 -9.26 -5.33
CA ARG A 524 -30.10 -10.47 -4.53
C ARG A 524 -29.29 -10.47 -3.25
N GLU A 525 -28.07 -10.00 -3.28
CA GLU A 525 -27.10 -9.95 -2.18
C GLU A 525 -27.24 -8.64 -1.36
N LEU A 526 -28.03 -7.68 -1.82
CA LEU A 526 -28.18 -6.36 -1.20
C LEU A 526 -28.52 -6.39 0.29
N PRO A 527 -29.38 -7.30 0.80
CA PRO A 527 -29.63 -7.38 2.25
C PRO A 527 -28.38 -7.74 3.07
N ALA A 528 -27.53 -8.65 2.55
CA ALA A 528 -26.26 -9.03 3.19
C ALA A 528 -25.24 -7.88 3.10
N ILE A 529 -25.07 -7.29 1.93
CA ILE A 529 -24.20 -6.14 1.68
C ILE A 529 -24.54 -4.99 2.65
N ARG A 530 -25.82 -4.65 2.79
CA ARG A 530 -26.25 -3.59 3.73
C ARG A 530 -25.82 -3.88 5.17
N LYS A 531 -25.99 -5.11 5.64
CA LYS A 531 -25.59 -5.53 6.98
C LYS A 531 -24.06 -5.46 7.16
N LEU A 532 -23.28 -5.92 6.17
CA LEU A 532 -21.82 -5.88 6.19
C LEU A 532 -21.29 -4.45 6.16
N LEU A 533 -21.85 -3.59 5.31
CA LEU A 533 -21.50 -2.17 5.30
C LEU A 533 -21.78 -1.51 6.65
N ARG A 534 -22.97 -1.74 7.23
CA ARG A 534 -23.28 -1.23 8.57
C ARG A 534 -22.35 -1.77 9.66
N LEU A 535 -21.90 -3.04 9.52
CA LEU A 535 -20.90 -3.62 10.42
C LEU A 535 -19.57 -2.83 10.36
N ARG A 536 -19.13 -2.37 9.17
CA ARG A 536 -17.97 -1.46 9.04
C ARG A 536 -18.11 -0.25 9.94
N TYR A 537 -19.24 0.46 9.83
CA TYR A 537 -19.46 1.70 10.60
C TYR A 537 -19.60 1.42 12.11
N ALA A 538 -20.18 0.29 12.47
CA ALA A 538 -20.22 -0.13 13.86
C ALA A 538 -18.84 -0.44 14.44
N LEU A 539 -17.92 -1.00 13.65
CA LEU A 539 -16.54 -1.30 14.04
C LEU A 539 -15.63 -0.07 14.06
N LEU A 540 -16.00 1.06 13.44
CA LEU A 540 -15.14 2.24 13.36
C LEU A 540 -14.59 2.74 14.70
N PRO A 541 -15.31 2.73 15.83
CA PRO A 541 -14.73 3.10 17.12
C PRO A 541 -13.49 2.29 17.48
N TYR A 542 -13.48 0.99 17.18
CA TYR A 542 -12.31 0.13 17.35
C TYR A 542 -11.28 0.35 16.27
N LEU A 543 -11.67 0.25 14.99
CA LEU A 543 -10.74 0.31 13.86
C LEU A 543 -9.97 1.64 13.79
N TYR A 544 -10.67 2.75 14.02
CA TYR A 544 -10.05 4.08 14.08
C TYR A 544 -9.10 4.21 15.27
N SER A 545 -9.48 3.70 16.45
CA SER A 545 -8.60 3.68 17.62
C SER A 545 -7.33 2.87 17.39
N GLU A 546 -7.43 1.67 16.78
CA GLU A 546 -6.26 0.84 16.46
C GLU A 546 -5.38 1.49 15.38
N PHE A 547 -5.98 2.17 14.40
CA PHE A 547 -5.24 2.97 13.43
C PHE A 547 -4.47 4.11 14.11
N MET A 548 -5.11 4.84 15.03
CA MET A 548 -4.47 5.96 15.75
C MET A 548 -3.37 5.46 16.69
N LYS A 549 -3.55 4.33 17.38
CA LYS A 549 -2.45 3.67 18.12
C LYS A 549 -1.28 3.35 17.17
N ALA A 550 -1.58 2.72 16.03
CA ALA A 550 -0.56 2.38 15.05
C ALA A 550 0.19 3.61 14.52
N ALA A 551 -0.51 4.71 14.26
CA ALA A 551 0.09 5.95 13.73
C ALA A 551 0.88 6.74 14.78
N LEU A 552 0.36 6.84 16.00
CA LEU A 552 0.95 7.68 17.05
C LEU A 552 2.04 6.96 17.86
N GLU A 553 1.94 5.64 17.98
CA GLU A 553 2.85 4.82 18.81
C GLU A 553 3.73 3.90 17.96
N ASN A 554 3.65 4.00 16.63
CA ASN A 554 4.35 3.15 15.67
C ASN A 554 4.06 1.64 15.86
N SER A 555 2.90 1.28 16.45
CA SER A 555 2.45 -0.11 16.54
C SER A 555 1.88 -0.59 15.20
N SER A 556 1.46 -1.84 15.09
CA SER A 556 0.91 -2.42 13.87
C SER A 556 -0.62 -2.44 13.91
N TYR A 557 -1.29 -2.03 12.82
CA TYR A 557 -2.73 -2.18 12.65
C TYR A 557 -3.08 -3.62 12.27
N PHE A 558 -2.53 -4.12 11.16
CA PHE A 558 -2.50 -5.55 10.82
C PHE A 558 -1.12 -6.12 11.06
N ARG A 559 -1.05 -7.36 11.56
CA ARG A 559 0.21 -8.10 11.70
C ARG A 559 0.00 -9.61 11.58
N PRO A 560 1.03 -10.36 11.14
CA PRO A 560 1.04 -11.81 11.15
C PRO A 560 0.87 -12.37 12.57
N LEU A 561 0.30 -13.56 12.71
CA LEU A 561 0.17 -14.24 14.01
C LEU A 561 1.52 -14.42 14.70
N ALA A 562 2.54 -14.77 13.95
CA ALA A 562 3.90 -14.99 14.44
C ALA A 562 4.49 -13.79 15.22
N PHE A 563 4.00 -12.57 15.00
CA PHE A 563 4.52 -11.39 15.70
C PHE A 563 4.17 -11.37 17.19
N ASP A 564 2.99 -11.90 17.56
CA ASP A 564 2.58 -12.02 18.95
C ASP A 564 2.89 -13.43 19.52
N TYR A 565 3.14 -14.42 18.64
CA TYR A 565 3.43 -15.81 19.00
C TYR A 565 4.71 -16.31 18.29
N PRO A 566 5.87 -15.65 18.55
CA PRO A 566 7.10 -15.92 17.79
C PRO A 566 7.70 -17.31 17.97
N ASP A 567 7.40 -17.96 19.09
CA ASP A 567 7.91 -19.30 19.41
C ASP A 567 6.95 -20.43 18.98
N ASP A 568 5.79 -20.07 18.42
CA ASP A 568 4.80 -21.02 17.92
C ASP A 568 5.07 -21.33 16.43
N PRO A 569 5.49 -22.57 16.09
CA PRO A 569 5.81 -22.95 14.73
C PRO A 569 4.59 -22.91 13.81
N ASP A 570 3.40 -23.27 14.30
CA ASP A 570 2.18 -23.24 13.50
C ASP A 570 1.75 -21.79 13.19
N ALA A 571 1.91 -20.86 14.15
CA ALA A 571 1.65 -19.45 13.92
C ALA A 571 2.55 -18.83 12.82
N ARG A 572 3.79 -19.32 12.69
CA ARG A 572 4.73 -18.88 11.63
C ARG A 572 4.32 -19.35 10.24
N GLU A 573 3.63 -20.47 10.13
CA GLU A 573 3.16 -21.02 8.86
C GLU A 573 1.85 -20.37 8.36
N VAL A 574 1.14 -19.62 9.22
CA VAL A 574 -0.13 -18.98 8.85
C VAL A 574 0.13 -17.80 7.92
N GLN A 575 -0.42 -17.85 6.70
CA GLN A 575 -0.24 -16.86 5.65
C GLN A 575 -1.51 -16.03 5.32
N ASP A 576 -2.63 -16.31 5.99
CA ASP A 576 -3.97 -15.86 5.58
C ASP A 576 -4.90 -15.53 6.75
N GLN A 577 -4.35 -15.38 7.94
CA GLN A 577 -5.00 -14.86 9.14
C GLN A 577 -4.19 -13.66 9.65
N LEU A 578 -4.88 -12.63 10.11
CA LEU A 578 -4.25 -11.39 10.53
C LEU A 578 -4.73 -11.01 11.93
N LEU A 579 -3.78 -10.68 12.81
CA LEU A 579 -4.13 -9.93 14.01
C LEU A 579 -4.48 -8.49 13.60
N LEU A 580 -5.58 -7.99 14.12
CA LEU A 580 -6.10 -6.64 13.89
C LEU A 580 -6.15 -5.87 15.20
N GLY A 581 -5.23 -4.95 15.39
CA GLY A 581 -5.07 -4.25 16.66
C GLY A 581 -4.80 -5.20 17.83
N GLU A 582 -5.26 -4.82 19.02
CA GLU A 582 -4.98 -5.58 20.25
C GLU A 582 -5.91 -6.77 20.45
N GLY A 583 -7.19 -6.63 20.09
CA GLY A 583 -8.26 -7.51 20.56
C GLY A 583 -8.83 -8.48 19.52
N LEU A 584 -8.53 -8.31 18.23
CA LEU A 584 -9.13 -9.10 17.16
C LEU A 584 -8.09 -9.90 16.35
N MET A 585 -8.54 -11.04 15.84
CA MET A 585 -7.94 -11.75 14.72
C MET A 585 -9.00 -11.96 13.63
N ALA A 586 -8.62 -11.69 12.38
CA ALA A 586 -9.46 -11.93 11.20
C ALA A 586 -9.00 -13.17 10.45
N ALA A 587 -9.95 -13.99 10.00
CA ALA A 587 -9.70 -15.15 9.16
C ALA A 587 -10.59 -15.10 7.89
N PRO A 588 -10.26 -14.26 6.90
CA PRO A 588 -11.09 -14.05 5.71
C PRO A 588 -11.24 -15.32 4.86
N ILE A 589 -12.39 -15.48 4.21
CA ILE A 589 -12.59 -16.51 3.19
C ILE A 589 -12.18 -15.97 1.82
N TYR A 590 -11.30 -16.67 1.13
CA TYR A 590 -10.74 -16.26 -0.17
C TYR A 590 -10.79 -17.39 -1.22
N THR A 591 -11.57 -18.42 -0.96
CA THR A 591 -11.72 -19.57 -1.88
C THR A 591 -13.16 -19.65 -2.37
N GLN A 592 -13.31 -19.76 -3.68
CA GLN A 592 -14.64 -19.88 -4.32
C GLN A 592 -15.40 -21.10 -3.80
N ASN A 593 -16.71 -20.96 -3.62
CA ASN A 593 -17.63 -22.01 -3.14
C ASN A 593 -17.26 -22.59 -1.76
N ALA A 594 -16.40 -21.94 -0.98
CA ALA A 594 -16.06 -22.41 0.36
C ALA A 594 -17.24 -22.18 1.32
N HIS A 595 -17.53 -23.20 2.12
CA HIS A 595 -18.49 -23.18 3.24
C HIS A 595 -17.79 -23.12 4.60
N GLY A 596 -16.57 -22.65 4.62
CA GLY A 596 -15.70 -22.56 5.80
C GLY A 596 -14.23 -22.69 5.41
N ARG A 597 -13.37 -22.65 6.39
CA ARG A 597 -11.92 -22.79 6.21
C ARG A 597 -11.25 -23.41 7.43
N MET A 598 -10.02 -23.87 7.25
CA MET A 598 -9.13 -24.16 8.37
C MET A 598 -8.65 -22.85 8.99
N VAL A 599 -8.70 -22.77 10.31
CA VAL A 599 -8.21 -21.64 11.11
C VAL A 599 -7.29 -22.20 12.20
N TYR A 600 -6.13 -21.59 12.38
CA TYR A 600 -5.24 -21.86 13.48
C TYR A 600 -5.42 -20.82 14.59
N LEU A 601 -5.55 -21.27 15.82
CA LEU A 601 -5.67 -20.44 17.03
C LEU A 601 -4.47 -20.69 17.93
N PRO A 602 -3.56 -19.72 18.10
CA PRO A 602 -2.40 -19.87 19.01
C PRO A 602 -2.81 -19.98 20.50
N GLU A 603 -3.98 -19.45 20.83
CA GLU A 603 -4.58 -19.44 22.17
C GLU A 603 -6.09 -19.65 22.07
N PRO A 604 -6.81 -20.02 23.16
CA PRO A 604 -8.26 -20.08 23.11
C PRO A 604 -8.85 -18.71 22.76
N MET A 605 -9.73 -18.65 21.76
CA MET A 605 -10.37 -17.40 21.32
C MET A 605 -11.90 -17.57 21.23
N LYS A 606 -12.62 -16.45 21.36
CA LYS A 606 -14.05 -16.43 21.10
C LYS A 606 -14.30 -16.07 19.64
N LEU A 607 -14.78 -17.04 18.87
CA LEU A 607 -15.25 -16.84 17.51
C LEU A 607 -16.55 -16.03 17.50
N LEU A 608 -16.62 -15.03 16.64
CA LEU A 608 -17.83 -14.34 16.23
C LEU A 608 -18.09 -14.64 14.75
N ARG A 609 -19.22 -15.27 14.42
CA ARG A 609 -19.73 -15.40 13.04
C ARG A 609 -20.71 -14.29 12.80
N LEU A 610 -20.25 -13.20 12.19
CA LEU A 610 -20.97 -11.94 12.09
C LEU A 610 -21.73 -11.84 10.77
N ARG A 611 -23.05 -11.71 10.83
CA ARG A 611 -23.94 -11.35 9.72
C ARG A 611 -24.37 -9.89 9.80
N GLY A 612 -24.09 -9.22 10.91
CA GLY A 612 -24.44 -7.84 11.22
C GLY A 612 -24.03 -7.46 12.63
N VAL A 613 -24.39 -6.27 13.08
CA VAL A 613 -24.00 -5.75 14.40
C VAL A 613 -24.65 -6.55 15.54
N ASP A 614 -25.95 -6.84 15.43
CA ASP A 614 -26.74 -7.56 16.43
C ASP A 614 -27.14 -8.97 15.95
N ASP A 615 -26.59 -9.43 14.83
CA ASP A 615 -26.88 -10.72 14.21
C ASP A 615 -25.59 -11.51 14.05
N TYR A 616 -25.25 -12.29 15.07
CA TYR A 616 -24.06 -13.13 15.10
C TYR A 616 -24.21 -14.33 16.03
N ASP A 617 -23.45 -15.37 15.73
CA ASP A 617 -23.26 -16.51 16.62
C ASP A 617 -21.88 -16.43 17.28
N GLU A 618 -21.78 -16.83 18.55
CA GLU A 618 -20.52 -16.87 19.26
C GLU A 618 -20.19 -18.27 19.80
N GLU A 619 -18.91 -18.61 19.80
CA GLU A 619 -18.40 -19.88 20.28
C GLU A 619 -16.96 -19.71 20.80
N ILE A 620 -16.63 -20.33 21.93
CA ILE A 620 -15.24 -20.38 22.42
C ILE A 620 -14.57 -21.61 21.82
N LEU A 621 -13.49 -21.39 21.08
CA LEU A 621 -12.64 -22.44 20.51
C LEU A 621 -11.33 -22.53 21.29
N SER A 622 -10.83 -23.76 21.50
CA SER A 622 -9.52 -24.00 22.11
C SER A 622 -8.38 -23.59 21.17
N ALA A 623 -7.16 -23.48 21.69
CA ALA A 623 -5.97 -23.41 20.85
C ALA A 623 -5.87 -24.64 19.90
N GLY A 624 -5.26 -24.44 18.72
CA GLY A 624 -5.04 -25.46 17.69
C GLY A 624 -5.80 -25.20 16.40
N HIS A 625 -5.84 -26.22 15.53
CA HIS A 625 -6.48 -26.15 14.21
C HIS A 625 -7.97 -26.50 14.27
N HIS A 626 -8.80 -25.66 13.66
CA HIS A 626 -10.25 -25.82 13.59
C HIS A 626 -10.76 -25.65 12.16
N TYR A 627 -11.70 -26.52 11.73
CA TYR A 627 -12.49 -26.20 10.55
C TYR A 627 -13.70 -25.35 10.98
N VAL A 628 -13.67 -24.07 10.61
CA VAL A 628 -14.71 -23.11 10.95
C VAL A 628 -15.66 -22.95 9.77
N ARG A 629 -16.95 -23.31 9.97
CA ARG A 629 -17.98 -23.05 8.96
C ARG A 629 -18.27 -21.56 8.85
N CYS A 630 -18.54 -21.12 7.63
CA CYS A 630 -18.83 -19.73 7.30
C CYS A 630 -19.78 -19.68 6.10
N ALA A 631 -20.97 -19.13 6.28
CA ALA A 631 -21.88 -18.85 5.17
C ALA A 631 -21.36 -17.68 4.31
N LEU A 632 -21.94 -17.47 3.14
CA LEU A 632 -21.47 -16.45 2.19
C LEU A 632 -21.66 -15.01 2.70
N ASP A 633 -22.53 -14.80 3.66
CA ASP A 633 -22.84 -13.50 4.27
C ASP A 633 -22.29 -13.36 5.70
N GLU A 634 -21.29 -14.17 6.06
CA GLU A 634 -20.69 -14.18 7.40
C GLU A 634 -19.23 -13.72 7.37
N VAL A 635 -18.87 -12.88 8.34
CA VAL A 635 -17.48 -12.50 8.65
C VAL A 635 -16.99 -13.29 9.85
N LEU A 636 -15.80 -13.88 9.74
CA LEU A 636 -15.14 -14.58 10.85
C LEU A 636 -14.17 -13.63 11.56
N LEU A 637 -14.55 -13.21 12.77
CA LEU A 637 -13.66 -12.50 13.69
C LEU A 637 -13.49 -13.32 14.98
N PHE A 638 -12.30 -13.21 15.56
CA PHE A 638 -11.96 -13.91 16.79
C PHE A 638 -11.53 -12.89 17.84
N LEU A 639 -12.22 -12.87 18.97
CA LEU A 639 -11.84 -12.08 20.13
C LEU A 639 -10.75 -12.77 20.91
N ARG A 640 -9.69 -12.07 21.15
CA ARG A 640 -8.57 -12.53 21.98
C ARG A 640 -8.92 -12.48 23.47
N PRO A 641 -8.39 -13.41 24.30
CA PRO A 641 -8.66 -13.43 25.73
C PRO A 641 -8.15 -12.16 26.42
N GLY A 642 -8.93 -11.61 27.35
CA GLY A 642 -8.57 -10.42 28.13
C GLY A 642 -8.77 -9.09 27.39
N HIS A 643 -9.38 -9.09 26.21
CA HIS A 643 -9.58 -7.87 25.41
C HIS A 643 -11.05 -7.46 25.29
N ILE A 644 -11.25 -6.15 25.07
CA ILE A 644 -12.54 -5.51 24.79
C ILE A 644 -12.46 -4.83 23.41
N VAL A 645 -13.53 -4.97 22.62
CA VAL A 645 -13.72 -4.33 21.32
C VAL A 645 -14.95 -3.44 21.39
N PRO A 646 -14.82 -2.11 21.36
CA PRO A 646 -15.97 -1.20 21.34
C PRO A 646 -16.59 -1.16 19.95
N VAL A 647 -17.92 -1.35 19.91
CA VAL A 647 -18.74 -1.39 18.70
C VAL A 647 -19.91 -0.42 18.84
N ALA A 648 -20.13 0.46 17.88
CA ALA A 648 -21.28 1.37 17.91
C ALA A 648 -22.59 0.60 17.74
N LYS A 649 -23.58 0.84 18.64
CA LYS A 649 -24.88 0.15 18.59
C LYS A 649 -25.71 0.52 17.38
N ASN A 650 -25.66 1.79 16.99
CA ASN A 650 -26.46 2.33 15.92
C ASN A 650 -25.52 2.74 14.77
N PRO A 651 -25.26 1.85 13.81
CA PRO A 651 -24.39 2.16 12.68
C PRO A 651 -24.99 3.26 11.82
N ALA A 652 -24.16 4.22 11.47
CA ALA A 652 -24.53 5.41 10.73
C ALA A 652 -24.54 5.17 9.21
N SER A 653 -25.17 6.08 8.46
CA SER A 653 -25.12 6.11 7.00
C SER A 653 -23.84 6.78 6.45
N ASN A 654 -23.10 7.46 7.30
CA ASN A 654 -21.76 8.00 7.04
C ASN A 654 -21.03 8.29 8.36
N THR A 655 -19.75 8.57 8.30
CA THR A 655 -18.93 8.82 9.49
C THR A 655 -19.31 10.05 10.28
N ALA A 656 -19.92 11.07 9.64
CA ALA A 656 -20.38 12.28 10.33
C ALA A 656 -21.55 12.02 11.29
N GLN A 657 -22.27 10.93 11.10
CA GLN A 657 -23.41 10.51 11.94
C GLN A 657 -23.03 9.45 12.99
N LEU A 658 -21.75 9.04 13.04
CA LEU A 658 -21.27 7.99 13.94
C LEU A 658 -21.41 8.43 15.40
N ASN A 659 -22.13 7.65 16.19
CA ASN A 659 -22.24 7.86 17.64
C ASN A 659 -21.25 6.98 18.40
N GLU A 660 -20.16 7.56 18.84
CA GLU A 660 -19.09 6.87 19.58
C GLU A 660 -19.36 6.80 21.10
N THR A 661 -20.51 7.31 21.58
CA THR A 661 -20.83 7.27 23.01
C THR A 661 -21.77 6.12 23.39
N ASP A 662 -22.55 5.60 22.43
CA ASP A 662 -23.46 4.48 22.64
C ASP A 662 -22.86 3.20 22.03
N LEU A 663 -22.16 2.47 22.88
CA LEU A 663 -21.33 1.33 22.46
C LEU A 663 -21.85 0.02 23.05
N THR A 664 -21.75 -1.04 22.27
CA THR A 664 -21.68 -2.42 22.75
C THR A 664 -20.20 -2.80 22.90
N LEU A 665 -19.87 -3.57 23.93
CA LEU A 665 -18.51 -4.04 24.17
C LEU A 665 -18.46 -5.53 23.91
N TRP A 666 -17.91 -5.93 22.80
CA TRP A 666 -17.59 -7.33 22.58
C TRP A 666 -16.35 -7.70 23.39
N SER A 667 -16.38 -8.82 24.08
CA SER A 667 -15.27 -9.25 24.95
C SER A 667 -15.18 -10.76 25.08
N TYR A 668 -13.97 -11.20 25.33
CA TYR A 668 -13.69 -12.54 25.82
C TYR A 668 -12.83 -12.43 27.08
N LEU A 669 -13.46 -12.61 28.24
CA LEU A 669 -12.87 -12.42 29.58
C LEU A 669 -12.90 -13.76 30.33
N PRO A 670 -11.95 -14.68 30.08
CA PRO A 670 -11.90 -15.93 30.80
C PRO A 670 -11.70 -15.67 32.31
N ASP A 671 -12.29 -16.54 33.17
CA ASP A 671 -12.15 -16.52 34.63
C ASP A 671 -12.54 -15.21 35.32
N GLY A 672 -13.44 -14.39 34.70
CA GLY A 672 -13.93 -13.15 35.28
C GLY A 672 -12.88 -12.05 35.36
N GLN A 673 -11.85 -12.09 34.49
CA GLN A 673 -10.85 -11.04 34.37
C GLN A 673 -11.52 -9.68 34.04
N ALA A 674 -11.04 -8.61 34.69
CA ALA A 674 -11.41 -7.26 34.30
C ALA A 674 -10.51 -6.78 33.15
N ALA A 675 -11.12 -6.23 32.12
CA ALA A 675 -10.38 -5.61 31.01
C ALA A 675 -10.82 -4.15 30.82
N SER A 676 -9.97 -3.41 30.15
CA SER A 676 -10.28 -2.04 29.71
C SER A 676 -9.69 -1.82 28.34
N TYR A 677 -10.28 -0.92 27.58
CA TYR A 677 -9.81 -0.54 26.25
C TYR A 677 -9.55 0.95 26.18
N ARG A 678 -8.40 1.35 25.66
CA ARG A 678 -8.04 2.75 25.41
C ARG A 678 -8.56 3.14 24.03
N MET A 679 -9.66 3.86 23.99
CA MET A 679 -10.35 4.29 22.79
C MET A 679 -9.95 5.72 22.43
N TYR A 680 -9.72 5.96 21.13
CA TYR A 680 -9.42 7.27 20.58
C TYR A 680 -10.68 7.92 19.99
N THR A 681 -10.89 9.21 20.30
CA THR A 681 -12.03 10.00 19.77
C THR A 681 -11.58 11.45 19.59
N ASP A 682 -11.68 11.98 18.38
CA ASP A 682 -11.39 13.38 18.03
C ASP A 682 -12.47 13.95 17.11
N ASP A 683 -12.27 15.18 16.62
CA ASP A 683 -13.16 15.81 15.64
C ASP A 683 -13.01 15.21 14.22
N GLY A 684 -11.98 14.40 14.01
CA GLY A 684 -11.69 13.70 12.76
C GLY A 684 -11.11 14.56 11.63
N VAL A 685 -10.86 15.85 11.87
CA VAL A 685 -10.39 16.77 10.80
C VAL A 685 -9.24 17.69 11.20
N SER A 686 -9.08 18.03 12.48
CA SER A 686 -7.99 18.89 12.94
C SER A 686 -6.66 18.15 13.05
N LEU A 687 -5.54 18.91 13.08
CA LEU A 687 -4.18 18.37 13.20
C LEU A 687 -3.73 18.16 14.65
N ASP A 688 -4.60 18.35 15.65
CA ASP A 688 -4.32 18.22 17.08
C ASP A 688 -4.40 16.77 17.59
N TYR A 689 -4.24 15.81 16.70
CA TYR A 689 -4.39 14.37 16.98
C TYR A 689 -3.44 13.83 18.08
N ASP A 690 -2.43 14.59 18.47
CA ASP A 690 -1.53 14.24 19.58
C ASP A 690 -2.09 14.61 20.97
N ASP A 691 -3.25 15.30 21.07
CA ASP A 691 -3.81 15.71 22.37
C ASP A 691 -4.20 14.47 23.19
N PRO A 692 -3.62 14.30 24.41
CA PRO A 692 -4.00 13.21 25.31
C PRO A 692 -5.50 13.17 25.66
N ALA A 693 -6.24 14.29 25.53
CA ALA A 693 -7.66 14.37 25.79
C ALA A 693 -8.52 13.54 24.81
N HIS A 694 -7.96 13.18 23.64
CA HIS A 694 -8.61 12.31 22.66
C HIS A 694 -8.70 10.85 23.11
N TRP A 695 -7.93 10.46 24.14
CA TRP A 695 -7.95 9.10 24.66
C TRP A 695 -8.89 8.96 25.85
N ARG A 696 -9.75 7.96 25.82
CA ARG A 696 -10.61 7.57 26.96
C ARG A 696 -10.53 6.08 27.23
N ILE A 697 -10.78 5.70 28.49
CA ILE A 697 -10.87 4.30 28.91
C ILE A 697 -12.32 3.84 28.88
N VAL A 698 -12.54 2.75 28.16
CA VAL A 698 -13.82 2.02 28.11
C VAL A 698 -13.65 0.71 28.89
N LYS A 699 -14.64 0.38 29.74
CA LYS A 699 -14.59 -0.78 30.64
C LYS A 699 -15.87 -1.59 30.53
#